data_25e39fe073c5f872f2a9f68bf3bdddc3
#
_entry.id   25e39fe073c5f872f2a9f68bf3bdddc3
#
_cell.length_a   1.000
_cell.length_b   1.000
_cell.length_c   1.000
_cell.angle_alpha   90.00
_cell.angle_beta   90.00
_cell.angle_gamma   90.00
#
_symmetry.space_group_name_H-M   'P 1'
#
loop_
_entity.id
_entity.type
_entity.pdbx_description
1 polymer ?
#
loop_
_entity_poly.entity_id
_entity_poly.type
_entity_poly.pdbx_seq_one_letter_code
_entity_poly.pdbx_strand_id
1 'polypeptide(L)'
;MSEETKALNFIEHIIEEDLTNGLSKENLRFRFPPEPNGYLHIGHTKAIGVSFGLGEKYNAPVNLRFDDTNPAKEEQEYVDAIKRDIAWLGYKWESELYSSDYFQKLYDWAILMIKDSKAYVDSQSSDAMREQKGTPTEGGTNSPYRNRTVEDNLELFKGMKDGKFKAGEHVLRAKIDMSDPNMLMRDPLMYRVMYAHHHRTGDDWCIYPMYDWTHGESDYIEQISHSLCSLEFKPHRKLYNWFRDNIYEYAKNQLPLPPKQREFARLNLSYTIMSKRKLLRLVEEVVVTGWDDPRMPTISGLRRRGYTPNSIRQFIEKVGVAKRENVIDVSLLEFCIREDLNKSANRVMAVLEPIKVVITNYPEGKEEWLDAENNPEDENTGSRKVPFSREIYIEKADFKEEAGNKFFRLKLGGEVRLKNAYIIEANYVVKDAEGNVTEIHCTYSTDTEKRVKGTLHWVSVKHAITAEIREYNRLFIDEAPDSHKDKDLMEFINPNSLKTRMGYLEPSLSSAEIGDRFQFQRLGYFNVDNDSKPGALVFNKTVGLRDSWAKQKPKPQQNQQQKQPHQKRKAISVIQQLGKKYTNLPEEKQQKVKIEIQSLAKDVAYNELEALFGTAMKKAGTRVAVLIALKEHFKNGLERNENIDAFILKAKEDKNDVLVAEANEID
;
A
#
# COMPACT_ATOMS: atom_id res chain seq x y z
N MET A 1 25.26 -11.79 -19.33
CA MET A 1 24.64 -10.51 -18.91
C MET A 1 25.17 -10.23 -17.51
N SER A 2 25.91 -9.14 -17.33
CA SER A 2 26.39 -8.72 -16.01
C SER A 2 25.18 -8.47 -15.11
N GLU A 3 25.09 -9.18 -13.98
CA GLU A 3 24.14 -8.81 -12.90
C GLU A 3 24.44 -7.36 -12.52
N GLU A 4 23.53 -6.46 -12.85
CA GLU A 4 23.55 -5.11 -12.28
C GLU A 4 23.46 -5.28 -10.77
N THR A 5 24.54 -5.02 -10.06
CA THR A 5 24.58 -5.03 -8.60
C THR A 5 23.63 -3.95 -8.10
N LYS A 6 22.43 -4.37 -7.69
CA LYS A 6 21.41 -3.48 -7.13
C LYS A 6 21.99 -2.75 -5.91
N ALA A 7 21.89 -1.43 -5.89
CA ALA A 7 22.38 -0.64 -4.78
C ALA A 7 21.71 -1.06 -3.46
N LEU A 8 22.53 -1.20 -2.41
CA LEU A 8 22.02 -1.56 -1.08
C LEU A 8 21.07 -0.52 -0.55
N ASN A 9 19.97 -0.95 0.08
CA ASN A 9 19.13 -0.06 0.86
C ASN A 9 19.78 0.26 2.22
N PHE A 10 19.21 1.21 2.96
CA PHE A 10 19.84 1.69 4.19
C PHE A 10 19.89 0.65 5.33
N ILE A 11 18.99 -0.34 5.36
CA ILE A 11 19.03 -1.45 6.35
C ILE A 11 20.16 -2.40 5.96
N GLU A 12 20.29 -2.72 4.70
CA GLU A 12 21.38 -3.52 4.18
C GLU A 12 22.75 -2.86 4.46
N HIS A 13 22.87 -1.54 4.29
CA HIS A 13 24.09 -0.82 4.69
C HIS A 13 24.40 -0.98 6.17
N ILE A 14 23.41 -0.93 7.07
CA ILE A 14 23.61 -1.14 8.51
C ILE A 14 24.08 -2.56 8.79
N ILE A 15 23.50 -3.56 8.13
CA ILE A 15 23.92 -4.97 8.27
C ILE A 15 25.35 -5.16 7.81
N GLU A 16 25.72 -4.63 6.64
CA GLU A 16 27.09 -4.73 6.10
C GLU A 16 28.11 -4.01 7.01
N GLU A 17 27.73 -2.87 7.58
CA GLU A 17 28.55 -2.17 8.56
C GLU A 17 28.75 -3.00 9.83
N ASP A 18 27.68 -3.60 10.37
CA ASP A 18 27.77 -4.46 11.56
C ASP A 18 28.60 -5.72 11.31
N LEU A 19 28.48 -6.32 10.12
CA LEU A 19 29.33 -7.46 9.70
C LEU A 19 30.81 -7.05 9.62
N THR A 20 31.09 -5.88 9.04
CA THR A 20 32.47 -5.34 8.94
C THR A 20 33.02 -5.03 10.33
N ASN A 21 32.18 -4.61 11.27
CA ASN A 21 32.56 -4.31 12.66
C ASN A 21 32.60 -5.55 13.56
N GLY A 22 32.56 -6.75 13.02
CA GLY A 22 32.82 -8.01 13.74
C GLY A 22 31.60 -8.83 14.11
N LEU A 23 30.38 -8.46 13.67
CA LEU A 23 29.24 -9.36 13.79
C LEU A 23 29.46 -10.57 12.85
N SER A 24 29.44 -11.79 13.41
CA SER A 24 29.51 -12.99 12.58
C SER A 24 28.25 -13.14 11.74
N LYS A 25 28.40 -13.55 10.47
CA LYS A 25 27.27 -13.82 9.57
C LYS A 25 26.32 -14.89 10.14
N GLU A 26 26.84 -15.85 10.88
CA GLU A 26 26.07 -16.91 11.53
C GLU A 26 25.15 -16.38 12.66
N ASN A 27 25.47 -15.20 13.18
CA ASN A 27 24.67 -14.51 14.18
C ASN A 27 23.59 -13.61 13.59
N LEU A 28 23.49 -13.52 12.24
CA LEU A 28 22.38 -12.82 11.63
C LEU A 28 21.10 -13.63 11.83
N ARG A 29 20.11 -13.00 12.45
CA ARG A 29 18.78 -13.57 12.66
C ARG A 29 17.76 -12.45 12.63
N PHE A 30 16.66 -12.67 11.93
CA PHE A 30 15.55 -11.74 11.81
C PHE A 30 14.28 -12.38 12.36
N ARG A 31 13.23 -11.60 12.47
CA ARG A 31 11.90 -12.09 12.84
C ARG A 31 10.79 -11.25 12.23
N PHE A 32 9.62 -11.83 12.09
CA PHE A 32 8.35 -11.14 11.87
C PHE A 32 7.45 -11.41 13.09
N PRO A 33 7.08 -10.38 13.90
CA PRO A 33 6.40 -10.55 15.17
C PRO A 33 4.95 -10.04 15.12
N PRO A 34 4.01 -10.70 14.43
CA PRO A 34 2.64 -10.25 14.39
C PRO A 34 1.91 -10.50 15.72
N GLU A 35 1.04 -9.56 16.15
CA GLU A 35 0.00 -9.85 17.13
C GLU A 35 -1.11 -10.69 16.49
N PRO A 36 -1.54 -11.83 17.10
CA PRO A 36 -2.60 -12.67 16.55
C PRO A 36 -4.00 -12.11 16.88
N ASN A 37 -4.28 -10.85 16.50
CA ASN A 37 -5.48 -10.08 16.80
C ASN A 37 -6.24 -9.60 15.55
N GLY A 38 -6.03 -10.24 14.40
CA GLY A 38 -6.70 -9.94 13.13
C GLY A 38 -5.93 -10.41 11.91
N TYR A 39 -6.58 -10.34 10.76
CA TYR A 39 -6.00 -10.71 9.47
C TYR A 39 -4.90 -9.75 9.03
N LEU A 40 -3.89 -10.28 8.32
CA LEU A 40 -2.85 -9.46 7.70
C LEU A 40 -3.43 -8.68 6.50
N HIS A 41 -2.98 -7.46 6.33
CA HIS A 41 -3.29 -6.61 5.18
C HIS A 41 -2.03 -6.28 4.37
N ILE A 42 -2.20 -5.66 3.20
CA ILE A 42 -1.10 -5.31 2.30
C ILE A 42 0.01 -4.49 2.98
N GLY A 43 -0.31 -3.71 4.02
CA GLY A 43 0.68 -3.00 4.81
C GLY A 43 1.71 -3.90 5.49
N HIS A 44 1.28 -5.07 5.99
CA HIS A 44 2.16 -6.04 6.63
C HIS A 44 3.12 -6.72 5.64
N THR A 45 2.75 -6.80 4.34
CA THR A 45 3.61 -7.44 3.34
C THR A 45 4.95 -6.73 3.19
N LYS A 46 5.02 -5.43 3.52
CA LYS A 46 6.30 -4.71 3.54
C LYS A 46 7.20 -5.18 4.68
N ALA A 47 6.68 -5.34 5.88
CA ALA A 47 7.46 -5.84 7.02
C ALA A 47 7.88 -7.31 6.78
N ILE A 48 6.97 -8.13 6.26
CA ILE A 48 7.26 -9.51 5.84
C ILE A 48 8.36 -9.51 4.79
N GLY A 49 8.20 -8.75 3.69
CA GLY A 49 9.16 -8.67 2.60
C GLY A 49 10.54 -8.15 3.02
N VAL A 50 10.61 -7.22 3.98
CA VAL A 50 11.88 -6.73 4.52
C VAL A 50 12.56 -7.82 5.36
N SER A 51 11.85 -8.43 6.33
CA SER A 51 12.44 -9.42 7.23
C SER A 51 12.83 -10.70 6.49
N PHE A 52 11.91 -11.28 5.72
CA PHE A 52 12.18 -12.52 4.98
C PHE A 52 13.09 -12.29 3.77
N GLY A 53 12.98 -11.14 3.08
CA GLY A 53 13.87 -10.80 1.97
C GLY A 53 15.33 -10.64 2.41
N LEU A 54 15.57 -10.07 3.60
CA LEU A 54 16.90 -10.04 4.19
C LEU A 54 17.37 -11.44 4.58
N GLY A 55 16.48 -12.29 5.14
CA GLY A 55 16.78 -13.69 5.40
C GLY A 55 17.22 -14.44 4.14
N GLU A 56 16.47 -14.32 3.05
CA GLU A 56 16.82 -14.90 1.75
C GLU A 56 18.16 -14.35 1.23
N LYS A 57 18.36 -13.03 1.26
CA LYS A 57 19.58 -12.37 0.75
C LYS A 57 20.85 -12.76 1.51
N TYR A 58 20.78 -12.83 2.83
CA TYR A 58 21.94 -13.13 3.68
C TYR A 58 22.06 -14.60 4.03
N ASN A 59 21.13 -15.44 3.60
CA ASN A 59 21.00 -16.83 4.02
C ASN A 59 20.95 -16.94 5.56
N ALA A 60 20.11 -16.11 6.18
CA ALA A 60 19.96 -16.00 7.62
C ALA A 60 18.56 -16.46 8.05
N PRO A 61 18.41 -17.11 9.22
CA PRO A 61 17.12 -17.57 9.71
C PRO A 61 16.18 -16.41 10.03
N VAL A 62 14.89 -16.62 9.79
CA VAL A 62 13.82 -15.68 10.13
C VAL A 62 12.78 -16.40 10.98
N ASN A 63 12.58 -15.94 12.20
CA ASN A 63 11.57 -16.48 13.10
C ASN A 63 10.19 -15.86 12.81
N LEU A 64 9.13 -16.66 12.93
CA LEU A 64 7.77 -16.18 13.10
C LEU A 64 7.45 -16.23 14.59
N ARG A 65 7.37 -15.05 15.24
CA ARG A 65 7.02 -14.97 16.66
C ARG A 65 5.67 -14.28 16.83
N PHE A 66 4.71 -14.96 17.37
CA PHE A 66 3.45 -14.36 17.76
C PHE A 66 3.63 -13.57 19.07
N ASP A 67 3.30 -12.28 19.01
CA ASP A 67 3.30 -11.40 20.18
C ASP A 67 1.95 -11.52 20.89
N ASP A 68 1.79 -12.63 21.62
CA ASP A 68 0.57 -13.05 22.29
C ASP A 68 0.55 -12.64 23.78
N THR A 69 0.65 -11.33 24.04
CA THR A 69 0.69 -10.77 25.40
C THR A 69 -0.64 -10.23 25.89
N ASN A 70 -1.68 -10.23 25.05
CA ASN A 70 -2.99 -9.67 25.36
C ASN A 70 -4.13 -10.67 25.16
N PRO A 71 -4.44 -11.52 26.15
CA PRO A 71 -5.39 -12.63 26.02
C PRO A 71 -6.82 -12.21 25.63
N ALA A 72 -7.18 -10.93 25.81
CA ALA A 72 -8.52 -10.44 25.48
C ALA A 72 -8.79 -10.24 23.98
N LYS A 73 -7.79 -10.38 23.13
CA LYS A 73 -7.89 -10.01 21.70
C LYS A 73 -7.30 -11.06 20.75
N GLU A 74 -6.69 -12.09 21.29
CA GLU A 74 -5.90 -13.06 20.54
C GLU A 74 -6.67 -14.34 20.34
N GLU A 75 -6.74 -14.81 19.08
CA GLU A 75 -7.52 -15.98 18.70
C GLU A 75 -6.70 -16.88 17.77
N GLN A 76 -6.90 -18.20 17.91
CA GLN A 76 -6.24 -19.21 17.09
C GLN A 76 -6.52 -19.02 15.58
N GLU A 77 -7.72 -18.55 15.23
CA GLU A 77 -8.08 -18.24 13.85
C GLU A 77 -7.09 -17.28 13.19
N TYR A 78 -6.66 -16.23 13.92
CA TYR A 78 -5.71 -15.26 13.39
C TYR A 78 -4.31 -15.83 13.27
N VAL A 79 -3.87 -16.67 14.21
CA VAL A 79 -2.59 -17.40 14.10
C VAL A 79 -2.57 -18.21 12.80
N ASP A 80 -3.62 -19.00 12.54
CA ASP A 80 -3.71 -19.85 11.36
C ASP A 80 -3.79 -19.02 10.05
N ALA A 81 -4.51 -17.90 10.07
CA ALA A 81 -4.62 -17.00 8.93
C ALA A 81 -3.25 -16.35 8.61
N ILE A 82 -2.52 -15.89 9.62
CA ILE A 82 -1.19 -15.29 9.48
C ILE A 82 -0.21 -16.30 8.87
N LYS A 83 -0.20 -17.53 9.37
CA LYS A 83 0.65 -18.60 8.85
C LYS A 83 0.33 -18.92 7.39
N ARG A 84 -0.95 -19.06 7.04
CA ARG A 84 -1.38 -19.27 5.65
C ARG A 84 -0.95 -18.14 4.73
N ASP A 85 -1.06 -16.89 5.19
CA ASP A 85 -0.73 -15.72 4.38
C ASP A 85 0.77 -15.61 4.11
N ILE A 86 1.64 -15.86 5.12
CA ILE A 86 3.10 -15.86 4.96
C ILE A 86 3.53 -17.01 4.04
N ALA A 87 2.99 -18.21 4.26
CA ALA A 87 3.29 -19.36 3.41
C ALA A 87 2.81 -19.15 1.97
N TRP A 88 1.63 -18.54 1.78
CA TRP A 88 1.11 -18.20 0.45
C TRP A 88 1.99 -17.17 -0.26
N LEU A 89 2.59 -16.21 0.45
CA LEU A 89 3.56 -15.26 -0.12
C LEU A 89 4.87 -15.95 -0.54
N GLY A 90 5.05 -17.25 -0.25
CA GLY A 90 6.22 -18.05 -0.62
C GLY A 90 7.36 -18.00 0.38
N TYR A 91 7.13 -17.45 1.57
CA TYR A 91 8.14 -17.39 2.63
C TYR A 91 8.05 -18.60 3.57
N LYS A 92 9.22 -18.96 4.12
CA LYS A 92 9.37 -20.00 5.13
C LYS A 92 10.07 -19.41 6.34
N TRP A 93 9.56 -19.73 7.53
CA TRP A 93 10.19 -19.34 8.80
C TRP A 93 11.00 -20.52 9.37
N GLU A 94 12.01 -20.17 10.13
CA GLU A 94 12.88 -21.15 10.80
C GLU A 94 12.19 -21.74 12.03
N SER A 95 11.69 -20.88 12.91
CA SER A 95 11.01 -21.28 14.14
C SER A 95 9.68 -20.53 14.29
N GLU A 96 8.67 -21.24 14.78
CA GLU A 96 7.40 -20.66 15.23
C GLU A 96 7.45 -20.52 16.74
N LEU A 97 7.37 -19.29 17.23
CA LEU A 97 7.59 -18.91 18.61
C LEU A 97 6.46 -18.02 19.09
N TYR A 98 6.29 -17.95 20.40
CA TYR A 98 5.26 -17.15 21.05
C TYR A 98 5.85 -16.39 22.22
N SER A 99 5.43 -15.15 22.44
CA SER A 99 5.85 -14.38 23.62
C SER A 99 5.43 -15.05 24.92
N SER A 100 4.32 -15.79 24.92
CA SER A 100 3.85 -16.61 26.04
C SER A 100 4.81 -17.75 26.42
N ASP A 101 5.66 -18.24 25.52
CA ASP A 101 6.69 -19.24 25.83
C ASP A 101 7.74 -18.67 26.80
N TYR A 102 7.86 -17.36 26.89
CA TYR A 102 8.86 -16.66 27.68
C TYR A 102 8.31 -16.02 28.97
N PHE A 103 7.01 -16.15 29.28
CA PHE A 103 6.38 -15.49 30.43
C PHE A 103 7.11 -15.74 31.75
N GLN A 104 7.56 -16.98 32.01
CA GLN A 104 8.31 -17.27 33.25
C GLN A 104 9.67 -16.55 33.25
N LYS A 105 10.40 -16.57 32.14
CA LYS A 105 11.71 -15.90 32.02
C LYS A 105 11.59 -14.39 32.14
N LEU A 106 10.57 -13.80 31.51
CA LEU A 106 10.26 -12.38 31.63
C LEU A 106 9.90 -11.98 33.07
N TYR A 107 9.15 -12.85 33.76
CA TYR A 107 8.83 -12.66 35.16
C TYR A 107 10.09 -12.70 36.06
N ASP A 108 10.97 -13.69 35.83
CA ASP A 108 12.21 -13.82 36.57
C ASP A 108 13.14 -12.62 36.36
N TRP A 109 13.22 -12.10 35.14
CA TRP A 109 13.96 -10.88 34.84
C TRP A 109 13.34 -9.64 35.47
N ALA A 110 12.02 -9.55 35.53
CA ALA A 110 11.35 -8.47 36.28
C ALA A 110 11.67 -8.51 37.75
N ILE A 111 11.81 -9.69 38.39
CA ILE A 111 12.28 -9.85 39.76
C ILE A 111 13.71 -9.31 39.93
N LEU A 112 14.61 -9.57 38.96
CA LEU A 112 15.97 -9.01 38.99
C LEU A 112 15.95 -7.49 38.89
N MET A 113 15.10 -6.92 38.03
CA MET A 113 14.92 -5.47 37.94
C MET A 113 14.42 -4.85 39.27
N ILE A 114 13.52 -5.54 39.99
CA ILE A 114 13.05 -5.09 41.28
C ILE A 114 14.21 -5.12 42.30
N LYS A 115 14.98 -6.20 42.37
CA LYS A 115 16.13 -6.37 43.27
C LYS A 115 17.18 -5.26 43.06
N ASP A 116 17.38 -4.84 41.81
CA ASP A 116 18.28 -3.74 41.45
C ASP A 116 17.64 -2.34 41.59
N SER A 117 16.45 -2.25 42.20
CA SER A 117 15.70 -0.99 42.34
C SER A 117 15.43 -0.27 41.03
N LYS A 118 15.35 -1.03 39.91
CA LYS A 118 15.04 -0.55 38.56
C LYS A 118 13.55 -0.73 38.16
N ALA A 119 12.77 -1.38 39.04
CA ALA A 119 11.33 -1.51 38.92
C ALA A 119 10.66 -1.44 40.30
N TYR A 120 9.40 -1.02 40.32
CA TYR A 120 8.60 -0.92 41.54
C TYR A 120 7.13 -1.20 41.27
N VAL A 121 6.40 -1.68 42.28
CA VAL A 121 4.96 -1.88 42.20
C VAL A 121 4.25 -0.58 42.56
N ASP A 122 3.41 -0.12 41.65
CA ASP A 122 2.57 1.07 41.82
C ASP A 122 1.13 0.65 42.12
N SER A 123 0.55 1.26 43.13
CA SER A 123 -0.79 0.99 43.65
C SER A 123 -1.77 2.14 43.34
N GLN A 124 -1.43 3.03 42.41
CA GLN A 124 -2.29 4.11 41.97
C GLN A 124 -3.31 3.66 40.92
N SER A 125 -4.39 4.41 40.83
CA SER A 125 -5.35 4.24 39.71
C SER A 125 -4.72 4.61 38.37
N SER A 126 -5.26 4.08 37.29
CA SER A 126 -4.83 4.42 35.92
C SER A 126 -4.96 5.92 35.62
N ASP A 127 -5.97 6.60 36.20
CA ASP A 127 -6.17 8.04 36.02
C ASP A 127 -5.08 8.84 36.73
N ALA A 128 -4.76 8.51 37.97
CA ALA A 128 -3.66 9.16 38.72
C ALA A 128 -2.31 8.96 38.02
N MET A 129 -2.02 7.77 37.51
CA MET A 129 -0.80 7.51 36.74
C MET A 129 -0.76 8.31 35.43
N ARG A 130 -1.89 8.49 34.75
CA ARG A 130 -1.97 9.30 33.53
C ARG A 130 -1.71 10.78 33.83
N GLU A 131 -2.32 11.33 34.86
CA GLU A 131 -2.10 12.72 35.28
C GLU A 131 -0.63 12.96 35.67
N GLN A 132 -0.05 12.06 36.46
CA GLN A 132 1.37 12.15 36.88
C GLN A 132 2.34 12.07 35.68
N LYS A 133 1.97 11.42 34.60
CA LYS A 133 2.83 11.29 33.43
C LYS A 133 3.14 12.65 32.76
N GLY A 134 2.34 13.68 33.04
CA GLY A 134 2.51 15.02 32.49
C GLY A 134 2.16 15.09 31.00
N THR A 135 2.71 16.08 30.32
CA THR A 135 2.49 16.34 28.88
C THR A 135 3.82 16.26 28.10
N PRO A 136 3.81 16.28 26.77
CA PRO A 136 5.05 16.34 25.99
C PRO A 136 5.95 17.54 26.32
N THR A 137 5.37 18.63 26.81
CA THR A 137 6.08 19.89 27.15
C THR A 137 6.33 20.06 28.63
N GLU A 138 5.66 19.27 29.50
CA GLU A 138 5.79 19.34 30.93
C GLU A 138 6.18 17.97 31.48
N GLY A 139 7.23 17.94 32.33
CA GLY A 139 7.68 16.70 32.98
C GLY A 139 6.61 16.10 33.87
N GLY A 140 6.67 14.79 34.07
CA GLY A 140 5.82 14.09 35.04
C GLY A 140 6.32 14.24 36.49
N THR A 141 5.49 13.77 37.43
CA THR A 141 5.80 13.72 38.85
C THR A 141 5.99 12.27 39.32
N ASN A 142 6.78 12.07 40.35
CA ASN A 142 7.03 10.73 40.90
C ASN A 142 5.78 10.16 41.58
N SER A 143 5.55 8.86 41.41
CA SER A 143 4.58 8.11 42.19
C SER A 143 4.95 8.11 43.68
N PRO A 144 3.98 8.20 44.61
CA PRO A 144 4.23 8.02 46.02
C PRO A 144 4.80 6.63 46.36
N TYR A 145 4.62 5.66 45.51
CA TYR A 145 5.11 4.29 45.66
C TYR A 145 6.48 4.04 45.02
N ARG A 146 7.04 5.02 44.34
CA ARG A 146 8.31 4.90 43.59
C ARG A 146 9.50 4.52 44.42
N ASN A 147 9.47 4.85 45.70
CA ASN A 147 10.54 4.58 46.67
C ASN A 147 10.17 3.51 47.69
N ARG A 148 9.18 2.64 47.38
CA ARG A 148 8.87 1.45 48.16
C ARG A 148 10.10 0.55 48.29
N THR A 149 10.26 -0.15 49.40
CA THR A 149 11.42 -1.05 49.61
C THR A 149 11.45 -2.19 48.54
N VAL A 150 12.61 -2.77 48.37
CA VAL A 150 12.77 -3.92 47.47
C VAL A 150 11.93 -5.10 47.95
N GLU A 151 11.93 -5.33 49.27
CA GLU A 151 11.21 -6.41 49.93
C GLU A 151 9.69 -6.28 49.69
N ASP A 152 9.12 -5.11 49.94
CA ASP A 152 7.69 -4.84 49.73
C ASP A 152 7.32 -4.99 48.25
N ASN A 153 8.17 -4.50 47.34
CA ASN A 153 7.92 -4.65 45.89
C ASN A 153 7.94 -6.12 45.44
N LEU A 154 8.86 -6.93 45.96
CA LEU A 154 8.93 -8.36 45.66
C LEU A 154 7.71 -9.11 46.21
N GLU A 155 7.27 -8.80 47.44
CA GLU A 155 6.09 -9.41 48.07
C GLU A 155 4.82 -9.07 47.24
N LEU A 156 4.63 -7.81 46.88
CA LEU A 156 3.49 -7.36 46.09
C LEU A 156 3.53 -7.96 44.67
N PHE A 157 4.67 -7.97 43.99
CA PHE A 157 4.76 -8.52 42.65
C PHE A 157 4.51 -10.04 42.63
N LYS A 158 5.00 -10.76 43.62
CA LYS A 158 4.65 -12.15 43.82
C LYS A 158 3.14 -12.32 44.09
N GLY A 159 2.58 -11.49 44.96
CA GLY A 159 1.14 -11.48 45.24
C GLY A 159 0.29 -11.18 44.00
N MET A 160 0.77 -10.33 43.09
CA MET A 160 0.11 -10.11 41.79
C MET A 160 0.08 -11.41 40.95
N LYS A 161 1.19 -12.15 40.86
CA LYS A 161 1.25 -13.45 40.16
C LYS A 161 0.39 -14.52 40.84
N ASP A 162 0.34 -14.52 42.18
CA ASP A 162 -0.44 -15.48 42.98
C ASP A 162 -1.97 -15.18 42.95
N GLY A 163 -2.40 -14.14 42.21
CA GLY A 163 -3.82 -13.78 42.12
C GLY A 163 -4.43 -13.15 43.38
N LYS A 164 -3.62 -12.56 44.25
CA LYS A 164 -4.10 -11.96 45.51
C LYS A 164 -4.79 -10.60 45.33
N PHE A 165 -4.65 -9.97 44.17
CA PHE A 165 -5.12 -8.60 43.90
C PHE A 165 -6.08 -8.52 42.73
N LYS A 166 -6.98 -7.55 42.74
CA LYS A 166 -7.92 -7.30 41.68
C LYS A 166 -7.23 -6.62 40.46
N ALA A 167 -7.82 -6.77 39.31
CA ALA A 167 -7.41 -6.02 38.10
C ALA A 167 -7.42 -4.51 38.39
N GLY A 168 -6.33 -3.82 38.04
CA GLY A 168 -6.17 -2.39 38.24
C GLY A 168 -5.72 -1.97 39.65
N GLU A 169 -5.58 -2.89 40.62
CA GLU A 169 -5.13 -2.56 42.01
C GLU A 169 -3.62 -2.32 42.07
N HIS A 170 -2.84 -3.10 41.32
CA HIS A 170 -1.39 -2.98 41.25
C HIS A 170 -0.88 -3.17 39.83
N VAL A 171 0.20 -2.48 39.51
CA VAL A 171 0.98 -2.64 38.28
C VAL A 171 2.47 -2.64 38.58
N LEU A 172 3.27 -3.33 37.80
CA LEU A 172 4.73 -3.17 37.88
C LEU A 172 5.16 -2.08 36.87
N ARG A 173 5.98 -1.14 37.33
CA ARG A 173 6.55 -0.06 36.51
C ARG A 173 8.08 -0.10 36.55
N ALA A 174 8.69 0.19 35.39
CA ALA A 174 10.11 0.49 35.34
C ALA A 174 10.40 1.83 36.04
N LYS A 175 11.52 1.93 36.73
CA LYS A 175 11.97 3.13 37.44
C LYS A 175 13.04 3.83 36.60
N ILE A 176 12.64 4.80 35.79
CA ILE A 176 13.53 5.47 34.82
C ILE A 176 13.65 6.97 35.17
N ASP A 177 12.88 7.82 34.46
CA ASP A 177 12.93 9.26 34.64
C ASP A 177 11.58 9.91 34.31
N MET A 178 10.89 10.43 35.30
CA MET A 178 9.59 11.08 35.11
C MET A 178 9.69 12.45 34.40
N SER A 179 10.90 13.00 34.27
CA SER A 179 11.15 14.27 33.58
C SER A 179 11.59 14.11 32.12
N ASP A 180 11.79 12.87 31.63
CA ASP A 180 12.27 12.62 30.28
C ASP A 180 11.33 13.24 29.22
N PRO A 181 11.85 13.96 28.21
CA PRO A 181 11.05 14.51 27.10
C PRO A 181 10.27 13.43 26.35
N ASN A 182 10.81 12.22 26.27
CA ASN A 182 10.10 11.07 25.73
C ASN A 182 9.17 10.46 26.79
N MET A 183 7.88 10.71 26.67
CA MET A 183 6.87 10.21 27.61
C MET A 183 6.89 8.69 27.82
N LEU A 184 7.42 7.90 26.87
CA LEU A 184 7.58 6.45 27.01
C LEU A 184 8.63 6.08 28.06
N MET A 185 9.58 6.98 28.38
CA MET A 185 10.60 6.79 29.40
C MET A 185 10.12 7.14 30.82
N ARG A 186 8.90 7.73 30.95
CA ARG A 186 8.37 8.17 32.25
C ARG A 186 7.73 7.01 33.00
N ASP A 187 8.56 6.24 33.67
CA ASP A 187 8.23 5.05 34.44
C ASP A 187 7.14 4.18 33.80
N PRO A 188 7.44 3.54 32.62
CA PRO A 188 6.45 2.77 31.87
C PRO A 188 5.98 1.52 32.61
N LEU A 189 4.78 1.06 32.24
CA LEU A 189 4.22 -0.19 32.77
C LEU A 189 4.99 -1.38 32.19
N MET A 190 5.34 -2.33 33.07
CA MET A 190 5.94 -3.62 32.71
C MET A 190 4.93 -4.77 32.81
N TYR A 191 4.12 -4.81 33.89
CA TYR A 191 3.09 -5.82 34.14
C TYR A 191 1.79 -5.20 34.64
N ARG A 192 0.68 -5.84 34.27
CA ARG A 192 -0.66 -5.55 34.78
C ARG A 192 -1.35 -6.82 35.29
N VAL A 193 -2.22 -6.69 36.30
CA VAL A 193 -3.14 -7.77 36.69
C VAL A 193 -4.31 -7.82 35.71
N MET A 194 -4.60 -8.99 35.18
CA MET A 194 -5.69 -9.22 34.22
C MET A 194 -6.16 -10.68 34.32
N TYR A 195 -7.43 -10.89 34.62
CA TYR A 195 -8.05 -12.21 34.66
C TYR A 195 -8.73 -12.47 33.33
N ALA A 196 -8.04 -13.17 32.44
CA ALA A 196 -8.55 -13.55 31.13
C ALA A 196 -7.92 -14.87 30.70
N HIS A 197 -8.70 -15.72 30.07
CA HIS A 197 -8.20 -16.97 29.49
C HIS A 197 -7.26 -16.69 28.31
N HIS A 198 -6.07 -17.23 28.34
CA HIS A 198 -5.08 -17.09 27.29
C HIS A 198 -5.12 -18.32 26.37
N HIS A 199 -5.11 -18.11 25.05
CA HIS A 199 -5.30 -19.18 24.06
C HIS A 199 -4.26 -20.32 24.13
N ARG A 200 -3.07 -20.08 24.75
CA ARG A 200 -2.02 -21.09 24.93
C ARG A 200 -1.77 -21.48 26.39
N THR A 201 -1.72 -20.51 27.28
CA THR A 201 -1.39 -20.76 28.70
C THR A 201 -2.62 -20.94 29.56
N GLY A 202 -3.83 -20.87 28.99
CA GLY A 202 -5.06 -21.03 29.74
C GLY A 202 -5.20 -19.99 30.86
N ASP A 203 -5.43 -20.47 32.08
CA ASP A 203 -5.61 -19.64 33.28
C ASP A 203 -4.38 -19.67 34.21
N ASP A 204 -3.22 -20.13 33.73
CA ASP A 204 -1.99 -20.26 34.52
C ASP A 204 -1.40 -18.91 34.93
N TRP A 205 -1.76 -17.84 34.20
CA TRP A 205 -1.30 -16.48 34.44
C TRP A 205 -2.47 -15.54 34.71
N CYS A 206 -2.31 -14.68 35.70
CA CYS A 206 -3.23 -13.57 36.01
C CYS A 206 -2.52 -12.21 36.00
N ILE A 207 -1.24 -12.19 35.62
CA ILE A 207 -0.48 -10.98 35.26
C ILE A 207 0.09 -11.14 33.87
N TYR A 208 0.01 -10.09 33.09
CA TYR A 208 0.50 -10.08 31.72
C TYR A 208 1.51 -8.98 31.49
N PRO A 209 2.62 -9.28 30.80
CA PRO A 209 3.63 -8.28 30.48
C PRO A 209 3.09 -7.29 29.45
N MET A 210 3.59 -6.07 29.49
CA MET A 210 3.28 -5.04 28.49
C MET A 210 4.19 -5.17 27.30
N TYR A 211 3.71 -4.72 26.13
CA TYR A 211 4.42 -4.79 24.86
C TYR A 211 5.87 -4.30 24.95
N ASP A 212 6.10 -3.09 25.47
CA ASP A 212 7.45 -2.49 25.54
C ASP A 212 8.44 -3.29 26.37
N TRP A 213 7.96 -4.05 27.38
CA TRP A 213 8.78 -4.96 28.15
C TRP A 213 9.04 -6.26 27.39
N THR A 214 7.99 -6.86 26.80
CA THR A 214 8.09 -8.19 26.19
C THR A 214 8.85 -8.19 24.88
N HIS A 215 8.61 -7.18 24.04
CA HIS A 215 9.08 -7.16 22.65
C HIS A 215 10.61 -7.22 22.53
N GLY A 216 11.30 -6.34 23.25
CA GLY A 216 12.77 -6.30 23.26
C GLY A 216 13.38 -7.53 23.91
N GLU A 217 12.78 -8.00 25.00
CA GLU A 217 13.29 -9.13 25.76
C GLU A 217 13.06 -10.46 25.04
N SER A 218 11.95 -10.62 24.32
CA SER A 218 11.75 -11.76 23.40
C SER A 218 12.78 -11.75 22.27
N ASP A 219 13.05 -10.59 21.65
CA ASP A 219 14.12 -10.46 20.64
C ASP A 219 15.48 -10.89 21.22
N TYR A 220 15.74 -10.54 22.48
CA TYR A 220 16.98 -10.90 23.15
C TYR A 220 17.06 -12.40 23.47
N ILE A 221 15.98 -13.01 23.93
CA ILE A 221 15.91 -14.47 24.19
C ILE A 221 16.17 -15.23 22.89
N GLU A 222 15.59 -14.78 21.79
CA GLU A 222 15.71 -15.40 20.46
C GLU A 222 17.05 -15.07 19.77
N GLN A 223 17.90 -14.22 20.35
CA GLN A 223 19.17 -13.76 19.78
C GLN A 223 18.96 -13.10 18.39
N ILE A 224 17.93 -12.28 18.27
CA ILE A 224 17.67 -11.49 17.06
C ILE A 224 18.77 -10.45 16.90
N SER A 225 19.46 -10.43 15.78
CA SER A 225 20.52 -9.46 15.51
C SER A 225 19.98 -8.07 15.20
N HIS A 226 19.02 -8.01 14.30
CA HIS A 226 18.38 -6.78 13.85
C HIS A 226 16.86 -6.88 14.00
N SER A 227 16.35 -6.15 14.98
CA SER A 227 14.93 -6.03 15.31
C SER A 227 14.29 -5.00 14.37
N LEU A 228 13.68 -5.47 13.27
CA LEU A 228 13.13 -4.61 12.23
C LEU A 228 11.66 -4.28 12.51
N CYS A 229 11.29 -3.00 12.48
CA CYS A 229 9.93 -2.53 12.74
C CYS A 229 9.60 -1.26 11.93
N SER A 230 8.33 -0.83 11.97
CA SER A 230 7.92 0.41 11.31
C SER A 230 8.31 1.67 12.09
N LEU A 231 8.33 2.84 11.40
CA LEU A 231 8.73 4.13 11.99
C LEU A 231 7.89 4.56 13.19
N GLU A 232 6.70 4.04 13.37
CA GLU A 232 5.85 4.31 14.53
C GLU A 232 6.50 3.85 15.85
N PHE A 233 7.40 2.85 15.81
CA PHE A 233 8.17 2.38 16.97
C PHE A 233 9.47 3.15 17.20
N LYS A 234 9.79 4.16 16.41
CA LYS A 234 11.00 4.97 16.62
C LYS A 234 11.05 5.64 18.00
N PRO A 235 9.95 6.19 18.57
CA PRO A 235 9.95 6.70 19.93
C PRO A 235 10.22 5.63 20.99
N HIS A 236 9.84 4.37 20.73
CA HIS A 236 10.03 3.24 21.62
C HIS A 236 11.48 2.75 21.68
N ARG A 237 12.34 3.05 20.70
CA ARG A 237 13.73 2.58 20.64
C ARG A 237 14.55 2.92 21.90
N LYS A 238 14.32 4.11 22.48
CA LYS A 238 15.04 4.51 23.70
C LYS A 238 14.68 3.58 24.88
N LEU A 239 13.40 3.24 25.01
CA LEU A 239 12.90 2.33 26.03
C LEU A 239 13.35 0.88 25.77
N TYR A 240 13.26 0.42 24.52
CA TYR A 240 13.78 -0.87 24.07
C TYR A 240 15.25 -1.05 24.46
N ASN A 241 16.10 -0.07 24.16
CA ASN A 241 17.51 -0.11 24.52
C ASN A 241 17.71 -0.12 26.03
N TRP A 242 16.92 0.66 26.78
CA TRP A 242 17.03 0.73 28.23
C TRP A 242 16.72 -0.62 28.90
N PHE A 243 15.66 -1.30 28.51
CA PHE A 243 15.35 -2.64 29.01
C PHE A 243 16.45 -3.63 28.62
N ARG A 244 16.77 -3.74 27.33
CA ARG A 244 17.82 -4.61 26.81
C ARG A 244 19.14 -4.45 27.55
N ASP A 245 19.61 -3.22 27.74
CA ASP A 245 20.91 -2.95 28.37
C ASP A 245 20.91 -3.35 29.84
N ASN A 246 19.78 -3.18 30.56
CA ASN A 246 19.66 -3.64 31.91
C ASN A 246 19.63 -5.17 32.03
N ILE A 247 18.91 -5.85 31.15
CA ILE A 247 18.83 -7.31 31.15
C ILE A 247 20.12 -7.94 30.62
N TYR A 248 20.84 -7.28 29.69
CA TYR A 248 22.14 -7.75 29.25
C TYR A 248 23.11 -8.03 30.37
N GLU A 249 23.13 -7.21 31.40
CA GLU A 249 24.01 -7.40 32.57
C GLU A 249 23.74 -8.72 33.30
N TYR A 250 22.51 -9.21 33.28
CA TYR A 250 22.15 -10.49 33.92
C TYR A 250 22.33 -11.70 32.99
N ALA A 251 22.18 -11.51 31.68
CA ALA A 251 22.03 -12.61 30.74
C ALA A 251 23.22 -12.81 29.77
N LYS A 252 24.17 -11.85 29.68
CA LYS A 252 25.25 -11.82 28.67
C LYS A 252 26.11 -13.08 28.56
N ASN A 253 26.25 -13.84 29.65
CA ASN A 253 27.01 -15.09 29.63
C ASN A 253 26.30 -16.24 28.90
N GLN A 254 24.98 -16.18 28.80
CA GLN A 254 24.14 -17.17 28.11
C GLN A 254 23.63 -16.64 26.77
N LEU A 255 23.40 -15.35 26.67
CA LEU A 255 22.83 -14.65 25.53
C LEU A 255 23.77 -13.49 25.12
N PRO A 256 24.82 -13.76 24.33
CA PRO A 256 25.87 -12.78 24.09
C PRO A 256 25.49 -11.65 23.12
N LEU A 257 24.44 -11.83 22.32
CA LEU A 257 24.08 -10.90 21.26
C LEU A 257 22.90 -10.00 21.68
N PRO A 258 23.13 -8.73 22.07
CA PRO A 258 22.04 -7.80 22.33
C PRO A 258 21.40 -7.33 21.00
N PRO A 259 20.07 -7.44 20.87
CA PRO A 259 19.37 -7.07 19.63
C PRO A 259 19.41 -5.56 19.39
N LYS A 260 19.37 -5.18 18.08
CA LYS A 260 19.40 -3.77 17.67
C LYS A 260 18.11 -3.41 16.93
N GLN A 261 17.25 -2.56 17.51
CA GLN A 261 16.04 -2.08 16.84
C GLN A 261 16.37 -1.11 15.71
N ARG A 262 15.76 -1.33 14.53
CA ARG A 262 15.89 -0.48 13.33
C ARG A 262 14.53 -0.30 12.68
N GLU A 263 14.20 0.94 12.36
CA GLU A 263 12.89 1.29 11.84
C GLU A 263 12.94 1.70 10.36
N PHE A 264 11.91 1.31 9.64
CA PHE A 264 11.66 1.68 8.24
C PHE A 264 10.25 2.24 8.06
N ALA A 265 10.04 3.00 6.98
CA ALA A 265 8.74 3.57 6.67
C ALA A 265 7.71 2.46 6.37
N ARG A 266 6.55 2.52 7.03
CA ARG A 266 5.43 1.62 6.73
C ARG A 266 4.92 1.82 5.30
N LEU A 267 4.13 0.88 4.80
CA LEU A 267 3.43 1.00 3.53
C LEU A 267 2.11 1.75 3.76
N ASN A 268 1.94 2.87 3.08
CA ASN A 268 0.66 3.57 2.98
C ASN A 268 0.25 3.58 1.50
N LEU A 269 -1.01 3.21 1.21
CA LEU A 269 -1.57 3.20 -0.14
C LEU A 269 -2.67 4.24 -0.27
N SER A 270 -2.74 4.88 -1.44
CA SER A 270 -3.89 5.71 -1.80
C SER A 270 -5.17 4.85 -1.93
N TYR A 271 -6.33 5.46 -1.67
CA TYR A 271 -7.66 4.82 -1.74
C TYR A 271 -7.82 3.59 -0.84
N THR A 272 -7.00 3.47 0.22
CA THR A 272 -6.93 2.26 1.04
C THR A 272 -6.81 2.63 2.52
N ILE A 273 -7.37 1.79 3.38
CA ILE A 273 -7.26 1.88 4.83
C ILE A 273 -6.42 0.73 5.35
N MET A 274 -5.54 1.02 6.31
CA MET A 274 -4.67 0.05 6.97
C MET A 274 -5.01 -0.17 8.45
N SER A 275 -5.99 0.55 9.00
CA SER A 275 -6.39 0.43 10.39
C SER A 275 -7.26 -0.80 10.61
N LYS A 276 -6.80 -1.78 11.41
CA LYS A 276 -7.57 -2.98 11.77
C LYS A 276 -8.96 -2.64 12.30
N ARG A 277 -9.08 -1.66 13.23
CA ARG A 277 -10.36 -1.22 13.79
C ARG A 277 -11.34 -0.72 12.72
N LYS A 278 -10.84 0.03 11.74
CA LYS A 278 -11.67 0.55 10.65
C LYS A 278 -12.04 -0.54 9.65
N LEU A 279 -11.13 -1.49 9.39
CA LEU A 279 -11.42 -2.66 8.56
C LEU A 279 -12.45 -3.58 9.21
N LEU A 280 -12.36 -3.80 10.54
CA LEU A 280 -13.36 -4.54 11.30
C LEU A 280 -14.75 -3.89 11.18
N ARG A 281 -14.83 -2.57 11.30
CA ARG A 281 -16.07 -1.81 11.15
C ARG A 281 -16.74 -2.05 9.79
N LEU A 282 -15.96 -2.18 8.69
CA LEU A 282 -16.51 -2.48 7.36
C LEU A 282 -17.18 -3.86 7.31
N VAL A 283 -16.65 -4.81 8.07
CA VAL A 283 -17.23 -6.16 8.19
C VAL A 283 -18.48 -6.13 9.08
N GLU A 284 -18.42 -5.47 10.24
CA GLU A 284 -19.53 -5.36 11.19
C GLU A 284 -20.73 -4.61 10.61
N GLU A 285 -20.50 -3.55 9.85
CA GLU A 285 -21.55 -2.77 9.16
C GLU A 285 -21.97 -3.38 7.81
N VAL A 286 -21.48 -4.59 7.48
CA VAL A 286 -21.85 -5.35 6.27
C VAL A 286 -21.59 -4.59 4.97
N VAL A 287 -20.62 -3.68 4.95
CA VAL A 287 -20.14 -3.01 3.73
C VAL A 287 -19.41 -3.99 2.82
N VAL A 288 -18.74 -4.95 3.45
CA VAL A 288 -18.04 -6.07 2.81
C VAL A 288 -18.53 -7.39 3.41
N THR A 289 -18.36 -8.49 2.66
CA THR A 289 -18.87 -9.81 3.07
C THR A 289 -18.05 -10.50 4.15
N GLY A 290 -16.84 -10.02 4.41
CA GLY A 290 -15.92 -10.59 5.41
C GLY A 290 -14.49 -10.13 5.18
N TRP A 291 -13.56 -10.69 5.95
CA TRP A 291 -12.14 -10.35 5.87
C TRP A 291 -11.47 -10.77 4.55
N ASP A 292 -12.06 -11.73 3.83
CA ASP A 292 -11.62 -12.21 2.52
C ASP A 292 -12.37 -11.57 1.35
N ASP A 293 -13.23 -10.57 1.60
CA ASP A 293 -13.90 -9.83 0.52
C ASP A 293 -12.84 -9.26 -0.46
N PRO A 294 -12.99 -9.49 -1.78
CA PRO A 294 -12.04 -9.03 -2.79
C PRO A 294 -11.82 -7.51 -2.86
N ARG A 295 -12.61 -6.71 -2.15
CA ARG A 295 -12.46 -5.25 -2.01
C ARG A 295 -11.59 -4.86 -0.81
N MET A 296 -11.36 -5.78 0.12
CA MET A 296 -10.55 -5.58 1.31
C MET A 296 -9.05 -5.60 0.96
N PRO A 297 -8.23 -4.76 1.63
CA PRO A 297 -6.78 -4.76 1.44
C PRO A 297 -6.08 -5.89 2.21
N THR A 298 -6.81 -6.84 2.77
CA THR A 298 -6.27 -8.03 3.44
C THR A 298 -5.58 -8.93 2.44
N ILE A 299 -4.58 -9.68 2.88
CA ILE A 299 -3.89 -10.66 2.01
C ILE A 299 -4.89 -11.72 1.51
N SER A 300 -5.80 -12.15 2.37
CA SER A 300 -6.87 -13.10 2.02
C SER A 300 -7.82 -12.51 0.95
N GLY A 301 -8.22 -11.24 1.08
CA GLY A 301 -9.07 -10.57 0.09
C GLY A 301 -8.36 -10.37 -1.25
N LEU A 302 -7.09 -9.95 -1.22
CA LEU A 302 -6.28 -9.82 -2.44
C LEU A 302 -6.09 -11.16 -3.14
N ARG A 303 -5.81 -12.24 -2.39
CA ARG A 303 -5.71 -13.61 -2.91
C ARG A 303 -7.01 -14.05 -3.57
N ARG A 304 -8.16 -13.88 -2.91
CA ARG A 304 -9.49 -14.20 -3.44
C ARG A 304 -9.82 -13.38 -4.67
N ARG A 305 -9.36 -12.13 -4.76
CA ARG A 305 -9.49 -11.29 -5.95
C ARG A 305 -8.63 -11.77 -7.12
N GLY A 306 -7.61 -12.60 -6.88
CA GLY A 306 -6.75 -13.17 -7.90
C GLY A 306 -5.33 -12.60 -7.95
N TYR A 307 -4.91 -11.81 -6.96
CA TYR A 307 -3.52 -11.42 -6.83
C TYR A 307 -2.64 -12.64 -6.61
N THR A 308 -1.39 -12.55 -7.07
CA THR A 308 -0.40 -13.61 -6.94
C THR A 308 0.66 -13.24 -5.91
N PRO A 309 1.30 -14.23 -5.27
CA PRO A 309 2.46 -13.99 -4.42
C PRO A 309 3.55 -13.18 -5.12
N ASN A 310 3.86 -13.55 -6.38
CA ASN A 310 4.89 -12.89 -7.18
C ASN A 310 4.57 -11.41 -7.42
N SER A 311 3.32 -11.06 -7.75
CA SER A 311 2.91 -9.68 -7.95
C SER A 311 3.05 -8.82 -6.70
N ILE A 312 2.76 -9.38 -5.51
CA ILE A 312 2.91 -8.68 -4.24
C ILE A 312 4.40 -8.53 -3.89
N ARG A 313 5.22 -9.56 -4.07
CA ARG A 313 6.67 -9.48 -3.85
C ARG A 313 7.32 -8.44 -4.77
N GLN A 314 6.98 -8.43 -6.06
CA GLN A 314 7.44 -7.41 -7.02
C GLN A 314 6.99 -6.00 -6.63
N PHE A 315 5.76 -5.86 -6.15
CA PHE A 315 5.26 -4.58 -5.66
C PHE A 315 6.09 -4.07 -4.48
N ILE A 316 6.34 -4.90 -3.46
CA ILE A 316 7.15 -4.53 -2.30
C ILE A 316 8.58 -4.19 -2.71
N GLU A 317 9.16 -4.92 -3.64
CA GLU A 317 10.49 -4.65 -4.19
C GLU A 317 10.55 -3.28 -4.88
N LYS A 318 9.54 -2.92 -5.70
CA LYS A 318 9.45 -1.61 -6.37
C LYS A 318 9.22 -0.47 -5.38
N VAL A 319 8.44 -0.69 -4.32
CA VAL A 319 8.24 0.29 -3.23
C VAL A 319 9.55 0.54 -2.49
N GLY A 320 10.36 -0.50 -2.30
CA GLY A 320 11.65 -0.43 -1.62
C GLY A 320 11.55 -0.10 -0.13
N VAL A 321 12.72 0.10 0.49
CA VAL A 321 12.86 0.40 1.92
C VAL A 321 13.28 1.86 2.10
N ALA A 322 12.45 2.66 2.77
CA ALA A 322 12.64 4.10 2.93
C ALA A 322 12.71 4.51 4.41
N LYS A 323 13.45 5.62 4.69
CA LYS A 323 13.56 6.24 6.02
C LYS A 323 12.46 7.27 6.31
N ARG A 324 11.62 7.61 5.33
CA ARG A 324 10.55 8.59 5.46
C ARG A 324 9.25 8.00 4.94
N GLU A 325 8.16 8.28 5.62
CA GLU A 325 6.85 7.86 5.16
C GLU A 325 6.47 8.57 3.86
N ASN A 326 5.79 7.83 3.01
CA ASN A 326 5.19 8.29 1.76
C ASN A 326 3.91 7.49 1.51
N VAL A 327 3.05 8.04 0.66
CA VAL A 327 1.87 7.34 0.15
C VAL A 327 2.19 6.84 -1.25
N ILE A 328 2.04 5.54 -1.45
CA ILE A 328 2.22 4.87 -2.73
C ILE A 328 0.86 4.86 -3.45
N ASP A 329 0.85 5.24 -4.72
CA ASP A 329 -0.37 5.11 -5.54
C ASP A 329 -0.71 3.63 -5.72
N VAL A 330 -1.95 3.25 -5.43
CA VAL A 330 -2.44 1.87 -5.56
C VAL A 330 -2.32 1.33 -6.99
N SER A 331 -2.25 2.20 -7.99
CA SER A 331 -2.01 1.82 -9.39
C SER A 331 -0.69 1.09 -9.61
N LEU A 332 0.32 1.29 -8.73
CA LEU A 332 1.56 0.52 -8.77
C LEU A 332 1.32 -0.96 -8.40
N LEU A 333 0.48 -1.23 -7.41
CA LEU A 333 0.07 -2.60 -7.06
C LEU A 333 -0.73 -3.23 -8.21
N GLU A 334 -1.66 -2.48 -8.80
CA GLU A 334 -2.42 -2.90 -9.98
C GLU A 334 -1.53 -3.12 -11.22
N PHE A 335 -0.46 -2.35 -11.36
CA PHE A 335 0.53 -2.55 -12.42
C PHE A 335 1.29 -3.87 -12.21
N CYS A 336 1.77 -4.15 -11.01
CA CYS A 336 2.52 -5.38 -10.72
C CYS A 336 1.70 -6.64 -11.02
N ILE A 337 0.40 -6.65 -10.65
CA ILE A 337 -0.45 -7.81 -10.96
C ILE A 337 -0.73 -7.93 -12.46
N ARG A 338 -0.88 -6.83 -13.20
CA ARG A 338 -1.03 -6.87 -14.66
C ARG A 338 0.19 -7.48 -15.35
N GLU A 339 1.39 -7.04 -14.95
CA GLU A 339 2.65 -7.55 -15.49
C GLU A 339 2.83 -9.05 -15.23
N ASP A 340 2.46 -9.51 -14.04
CA ASP A 340 2.55 -10.91 -13.66
C ASP A 340 1.55 -11.77 -14.44
N LEU A 341 0.28 -11.35 -14.47
CA LEU A 341 -0.78 -12.07 -15.17
C LEU A 341 -0.64 -12.01 -16.69
N ASN A 342 0.00 -10.99 -17.27
CA ASN A 342 0.27 -10.96 -18.68
C ASN A 342 1.16 -12.12 -19.13
N LYS A 343 2.06 -12.56 -18.26
CA LYS A 343 2.97 -13.66 -18.54
C LYS A 343 2.36 -15.03 -18.23
N SER A 344 1.54 -15.12 -17.16
CA SER A 344 1.11 -16.39 -16.60
C SER A 344 -0.33 -16.80 -16.93
N ALA A 345 -1.21 -15.83 -17.26
CA ALA A 345 -2.63 -16.13 -17.45
C ALA A 345 -2.96 -16.53 -18.89
N ASN A 346 -3.67 -17.65 -19.05
CA ASN A 346 -4.23 -18.05 -20.34
C ASN A 346 -5.26 -17.03 -20.84
N ARG A 347 -5.24 -16.76 -22.15
CA ARG A 347 -6.13 -15.79 -22.81
C ARG A 347 -7.34 -16.51 -23.37
N VAL A 348 -8.51 -16.19 -22.86
CA VAL A 348 -9.78 -16.80 -23.22
C VAL A 348 -10.78 -15.77 -23.70
N MET A 349 -11.81 -16.19 -24.42
CA MET A 349 -12.89 -15.32 -24.88
C MET A 349 -14.09 -15.40 -23.94
N ALA A 350 -14.60 -14.24 -23.56
CA ALA A 350 -15.81 -14.07 -22.77
C ALA A 350 -16.56 -12.82 -23.23
N VAL A 351 -17.88 -12.86 -23.22
CA VAL A 351 -18.76 -11.75 -23.58
C VAL A 351 -19.65 -11.44 -22.38
N LEU A 352 -19.55 -10.22 -21.85
CA LEU A 352 -20.23 -9.79 -20.61
C LEU A 352 -21.52 -9.02 -20.88
N GLU A 353 -21.59 -8.28 -21.98
CA GLU A 353 -22.80 -7.58 -22.45
C GLU A 353 -23.09 -8.04 -23.90
N PRO A 354 -23.76 -9.20 -24.04
CA PRO A 354 -23.89 -9.82 -25.34
C PRO A 354 -24.84 -9.08 -26.28
N ILE A 355 -24.46 -9.04 -27.55
CA ILE A 355 -25.36 -8.84 -28.68
C ILE A 355 -25.16 -10.00 -29.66
N LYS A 356 -26.26 -10.53 -30.16
CA LYS A 356 -26.24 -11.69 -31.09
C LYS A 356 -25.82 -11.26 -32.47
N VAL A 357 -24.93 -12.00 -33.09
CA VAL A 357 -24.53 -11.89 -34.50
C VAL A 357 -24.92 -13.16 -35.21
N VAL A 358 -25.67 -13.04 -36.31
CA VAL A 358 -26.07 -14.12 -37.19
C VAL A 358 -25.27 -14.03 -38.48
N ILE A 359 -24.49 -15.06 -38.82
CA ILE A 359 -23.68 -15.11 -40.04
C ILE A 359 -24.48 -15.78 -41.14
N THR A 360 -25.11 -14.99 -42.00
CA THR A 360 -26.15 -15.39 -42.92
C THR A 360 -25.67 -16.35 -44.02
N ASN A 361 -24.43 -16.21 -44.49
CA ASN A 361 -23.82 -17.08 -45.51
C ASN A 361 -23.01 -18.25 -44.93
N TYR A 362 -23.02 -18.45 -43.58
CA TYR A 362 -22.43 -19.64 -42.96
C TYR A 362 -23.41 -20.79 -43.01
N PRO A 363 -23.00 -22.01 -43.49
CA PRO A 363 -23.90 -23.12 -43.65
C PRO A 363 -24.66 -23.49 -42.38
N GLU A 364 -25.96 -23.74 -42.48
CA GLU A 364 -26.79 -24.14 -41.36
C GLU A 364 -26.33 -25.48 -40.80
N GLY A 365 -26.24 -25.58 -39.45
CA GLY A 365 -25.77 -26.78 -38.78
C GLY A 365 -24.26 -27.04 -38.84
N LYS A 366 -23.50 -26.29 -39.62
CA LYS A 366 -22.05 -26.42 -39.68
C LYS A 366 -21.41 -25.89 -38.36
N GLU A 367 -20.48 -26.65 -37.86
CA GLU A 367 -19.65 -26.29 -36.67
C GLU A 367 -18.19 -26.57 -36.99
N GLU A 368 -17.32 -25.69 -36.54
CA GLU A 368 -15.87 -25.81 -36.70
C GLU A 368 -15.18 -25.56 -35.37
N TRP A 369 -14.09 -26.31 -35.12
CA TRP A 369 -13.26 -26.13 -33.94
C TRP A 369 -11.93 -25.50 -34.35
N LEU A 370 -11.82 -24.19 -34.08
CA LEU A 370 -10.69 -23.35 -34.48
C LEU A 370 -9.60 -23.37 -33.41
N ASP A 371 -8.36 -23.27 -33.86
CA ASP A 371 -7.21 -23.21 -32.94
C ASP A 371 -7.06 -21.79 -32.37
N ALA A 372 -6.88 -21.73 -31.06
CA ALA A 372 -6.60 -20.51 -30.31
C ALA A 372 -5.41 -20.69 -29.38
N GLU A 373 -4.41 -19.85 -29.48
CA GLU A 373 -3.27 -19.83 -28.56
C GLU A 373 -3.73 -19.53 -27.15
N ASN A 374 -3.16 -20.26 -26.17
CA ASN A 374 -3.46 -20.04 -24.76
C ASN A 374 -2.77 -18.78 -24.23
N ASN A 375 -1.48 -18.61 -24.50
CA ASN A 375 -0.75 -17.39 -24.13
C ASN A 375 0.37 -17.10 -25.14
N PRO A 376 0.30 -16.02 -25.95
CA PRO A 376 1.35 -15.67 -26.91
C PRO A 376 2.66 -15.19 -26.26
N GLU A 377 2.69 -14.93 -24.94
CA GLU A 377 3.94 -14.61 -24.22
C GLU A 377 4.69 -15.89 -23.75
N ASP A 378 4.02 -17.07 -23.83
CA ASP A 378 4.62 -18.36 -23.44
C ASP A 378 4.13 -19.46 -24.38
N GLU A 379 4.97 -19.82 -25.34
CA GLU A 379 4.70 -20.88 -26.33
C GLU A 379 4.45 -22.26 -25.68
N ASN A 380 4.95 -22.50 -24.47
CA ASN A 380 4.76 -23.78 -23.77
C ASN A 380 3.31 -23.99 -23.30
N THR A 381 2.51 -22.95 -23.24
CA THR A 381 1.09 -23.06 -22.86
C THR A 381 0.22 -23.72 -23.95
N GLY A 382 0.74 -23.83 -25.16
CA GLY A 382 0.07 -24.48 -26.30
C GLY A 382 -1.16 -23.76 -26.80
N SER A 383 -2.09 -24.52 -27.38
CA SER A 383 -3.34 -24.02 -27.94
C SER A 383 -4.54 -24.86 -27.49
N ARG A 384 -5.72 -24.30 -27.68
CA ARG A 384 -7.00 -24.96 -27.42
C ARG A 384 -7.94 -24.82 -28.63
N LYS A 385 -8.98 -25.63 -28.68
CA LYS A 385 -10.04 -25.55 -29.70
C LYS A 385 -11.19 -24.67 -29.22
N VAL A 386 -11.63 -23.74 -30.04
CA VAL A 386 -12.79 -22.87 -29.79
C VAL A 386 -13.84 -23.13 -30.86
N PRO A 387 -15.08 -23.46 -30.50
CA PRO A 387 -16.14 -23.78 -31.45
C PRO A 387 -16.68 -22.54 -32.14
N PHE A 388 -16.79 -22.57 -33.44
CA PHE A 388 -17.40 -21.54 -34.29
C PHE A 388 -18.71 -22.07 -34.90
N SER A 389 -19.76 -21.26 -34.84
CA SER A 389 -21.08 -21.57 -35.37
C SER A 389 -21.70 -20.37 -36.07
N ARG A 390 -22.83 -20.58 -36.75
CA ARG A 390 -23.60 -19.55 -37.46
C ARG A 390 -24.01 -18.39 -36.56
N GLU A 391 -24.29 -18.66 -35.29
CA GLU A 391 -24.69 -17.67 -34.29
C GLU A 391 -23.60 -17.52 -33.27
N ILE A 392 -23.19 -16.26 -33.02
CA ILE A 392 -22.18 -15.91 -32.02
C ILE A 392 -22.65 -14.70 -31.20
N TYR A 393 -22.10 -14.55 -30.00
CA TYR A 393 -22.17 -13.31 -29.19
C TYR A 393 -20.91 -12.49 -29.36
N ILE A 394 -21.06 -11.16 -29.42
CA ILE A 394 -20.00 -10.17 -29.26
C ILE A 394 -20.41 -9.17 -28.18
N GLU A 395 -19.48 -8.34 -27.72
CA GLU A 395 -19.82 -7.24 -26.82
C GLU A 395 -20.74 -6.21 -27.50
N LYS A 396 -21.84 -5.83 -26.85
CA LYS A 396 -22.76 -4.80 -27.35
C LYS A 396 -22.02 -3.47 -27.65
N ALA A 397 -21.02 -3.12 -26.84
CA ALA A 397 -20.19 -1.94 -27.04
C ALA A 397 -19.28 -2.01 -28.28
N ASP A 398 -19.12 -3.20 -28.88
CA ASP A 398 -18.32 -3.39 -30.09
C ASP A 398 -19.11 -3.16 -31.39
N PHE A 399 -20.41 -2.84 -31.28
CA PHE A 399 -21.24 -2.50 -32.42
C PHE A 399 -21.80 -1.08 -32.30
N LYS A 400 -21.89 -0.38 -33.44
CA LYS A 400 -22.67 0.86 -33.64
C LYS A 400 -23.20 0.90 -35.06
N GLU A 401 -24.49 1.25 -35.22
CA GLU A 401 -25.07 1.46 -36.57
C GLU A 401 -24.36 2.60 -37.27
N GLU A 402 -24.32 3.75 -36.62
CA GLU A 402 -23.62 4.93 -37.12
C GLU A 402 -22.38 5.19 -36.24
N ALA A 403 -21.24 5.26 -36.89
CA ALA A 403 -19.98 5.49 -36.21
C ALA A 403 -19.01 6.32 -37.05
N GLY A 404 -18.34 7.24 -36.39
CA GLY A 404 -17.30 8.08 -36.99
C GLY A 404 -16.03 7.28 -37.34
N ASN A 405 -15.15 7.90 -38.14
CA ASN A 405 -13.92 7.29 -38.69
C ASN A 405 -12.92 6.75 -37.66
N LYS A 406 -13.05 7.13 -36.39
CA LYS A 406 -12.19 6.64 -35.29
C LYS A 406 -12.74 5.42 -34.56
N PHE A 407 -13.91 4.89 -34.99
CA PHE A 407 -14.49 3.68 -34.41
C PHE A 407 -14.01 2.46 -35.16
N PHE A 408 -12.98 1.80 -34.68
CA PHE A 408 -12.37 0.62 -35.32
C PHE A 408 -13.00 -0.69 -34.82
N ARG A 409 -14.34 -0.74 -34.74
CA ARG A 409 -15.16 -1.90 -34.37
C ARG A 409 -16.25 -2.11 -35.42
N LEU A 410 -17.16 -3.03 -35.17
CA LEU A 410 -18.22 -3.38 -36.12
C LEU A 410 -19.23 -2.24 -36.29
N LYS A 411 -19.53 -1.87 -37.50
CA LYS A 411 -20.58 -0.92 -37.91
C LYS A 411 -21.28 -1.41 -39.17
N LEU A 412 -22.48 -0.91 -39.47
CA LEU A 412 -23.15 -1.25 -40.72
C LEU A 412 -22.27 -0.94 -41.96
N GLY A 413 -22.17 -1.90 -42.86
CA GLY A 413 -21.28 -1.88 -44.04
C GLY A 413 -19.78 -1.88 -43.66
N GLY A 414 -19.44 -2.21 -42.44
CA GLY A 414 -18.05 -2.25 -41.97
C GLY A 414 -17.58 -3.66 -41.67
N GLU A 415 -16.28 -3.88 -41.87
CA GLU A 415 -15.63 -5.16 -41.66
C GLU A 415 -14.77 -5.17 -40.40
N VAL A 416 -14.78 -6.32 -39.70
CA VAL A 416 -13.89 -6.61 -38.59
C VAL A 416 -13.46 -8.07 -38.63
N ARG A 417 -12.31 -8.36 -38.01
CA ARG A 417 -11.84 -9.73 -37.77
C ARG A 417 -12.41 -10.26 -36.45
N LEU A 418 -12.98 -11.43 -36.49
CA LEU A 418 -13.22 -12.24 -35.30
C LEU A 418 -11.90 -12.91 -34.89
N LYS A 419 -11.52 -12.81 -33.64
CA LYS A 419 -10.25 -13.34 -33.10
C LYS A 419 -10.15 -14.84 -33.37
N ASN A 420 -9.05 -15.27 -33.96
CA ASN A 420 -8.79 -16.67 -34.39
C ASN A 420 -9.83 -17.26 -35.36
N ALA A 421 -10.62 -16.42 -36.05
CA ALA A 421 -11.66 -16.85 -36.97
C ALA A 421 -11.66 -15.94 -38.21
N TYR A 422 -12.81 -15.69 -38.76
CA TYR A 422 -13.06 -15.06 -40.04
C TYR A 422 -13.19 -13.53 -39.95
N ILE A 423 -13.19 -12.89 -41.11
CA ILE A 423 -13.62 -11.49 -41.25
C ILE A 423 -15.14 -11.51 -41.46
N ILE A 424 -15.85 -10.62 -40.74
CA ILE A 424 -17.29 -10.43 -40.91
C ILE A 424 -17.60 -8.99 -41.33
N GLU A 425 -18.65 -8.82 -42.13
CA GLU A 425 -19.23 -7.53 -42.52
C GLU A 425 -20.67 -7.46 -42.07
N ALA A 426 -21.06 -6.37 -41.36
CA ALA A 426 -22.44 -6.18 -40.91
C ALA A 426 -23.31 -5.61 -42.05
N ASN A 427 -24.32 -6.35 -42.42
CA ASN A 427 -25.19 -6.02 -43.55
C ASN A 427 -26.47 -5.30 -43.09
N TYR A 428 -27.15 -5.79 -42.06
CA TYR A 428 -28.33 -5.17 -41.47
C TYR A 428 -28.51 -5.58 -39.98
N VAL A 429 -29.43 -4.92 -39.29
CA VAL A 429 -29.76 -5.17 -37.92
C VAL A 429 -31.25 -5.46 -37.72
N VAL A 430 -31.57 -6.26 -36.71
CA VAL A 430 -32.92 -6.44 -36.20
C VAL A 430 -33.06 -5.61 -34.91
N LYS A 431 -34.20 -4.96 -34.76
CA LYS A 431 -34.50 -4.10 -33.60
C LYS A 431 -35.74 -4.56 -32.87
N ASP A 432 -35.80 -4.30 -31.58
CA ASP A 432 -36.99 -4.43 -30.76
C ASP A 432 -38.00 -3.28 -30.99
N ALA A 433 -39.12 -3.32 -30.29
CA ALA A 433 -40.18 -2.30 -30.44
C ALA A 433 -39.71 -0.92 -29.93
N GLU A 434 -38.71 -0.88 -29.06
CA GLU A 434 -38.09 0.34 -28.50
C GLU A 434 -36.97 0.88 -29.41
N GLY A 435 -36.64 0.18 -30.52
CA GLY A 435 -35.62 0.60 -31.47
C GLY A 435 -34.18 0.17 -31.08
N ASN A 436 -34.02 -0.65 -30.06
CA ASN A 436 -32.70 -1.18 -29.70
C ASN A 436 -32.32 -2.33 -30.62
N VAL A 437 -31.05 -2.39 -30.99
CA VAL A 437 -30.52 -3.49 -31.80
C VAL A 437 -30.46 -4.77 -30.95
N THR A 438 -31.13 -5.82 -31.40
CA THR A 438 -31.17 -7.16 -30.77
C THR A 438 -30.32 -8.18 -31.48
N GLU A 439 -30.24 -8.08 -32.84
CA GLU A 439 -29.39 -8.95 -33.66
C GLU A 439 -28.67 -8.16 -34.75
N ILE A 440 -27.49 -8.61 -35.10
CA ILE A 440 -26.70 -8.08 -36.24
C ILE A 440 -26.54 -9.21 -37.24
N HIS A 441 -26.99 -8.99 -38.46
CA HIS A 441 -26.83 -9.95 -39.57
C HIS A 441 -25.58 -9.60 -40.36
N CYS A 442 -24.65 -10.56 -40.44
CA CYS A 442 -23.36 -10.40 -41.10
C CYS A 442 -23.15 -11.45 -42.18
N THR A 443 -22.27 -11.15 -43.12
CA THR A 443 -21.62 -12.14 -43.97
C THR A 443 -20.18 -12.36 -43.53
N TYR A 444 -19.65 -13.58 -43.72
CA TYR A 444 -18.25 -13.88 -43.42
C TYR A 444 -17.45 -14.08 -44.73
N SER A 445 -16.15 -13.80 -44.65
CA SER A 445 -15.15 -14.07 -45.68
C SER A 445 -14.07 -14.99 -45.13
N THR A 446 -13.66 -15.96 -45.98
CA THR A 446 -12.54 -16.87 -45.70
C THR A 446 -11.19 -16.28 -46.11
N ASP A 447 -11.16 -15.08 -46.69
CA ASP A 447 -9.92 -14.35 -46.98
C ASP A 447 -9.28 -13.82 -45.70
N THR A 448 -8.43 -14.64 -45.13
CA THR A 448 -7.71 -14.30 -43.88
C THR A 448 -6.55 -13.35 -44.10
N GLU A 449 -6.10 -13.13 -45.35
CA GLU A 449 -4.99 -12.22 -45.68
C GLU A 449 -5.45 -10.75 -45.76
N LYS A 450 -6.74 -10.52 -45.92
CA LYS A 450 -7.30 -9.17 -45.96
C LYS A 450 -7.02 -8.41 -44.67
N ARG A 451 -6.43 -7.22 -44.75
CA ARG A 451 -6.18 -6.36 -43.62
C ARG A 451 -7.42 -5.58 -43.21
N VAL A 452 -7.91 -5.80 -41.99
CA VAL A 452 -8.98 -5.04 -41.33
C VAL A 452 -8.47 -4.36 -40.06
N LYS A 453 -9.05 -3.21 -39.72
CA LYS A 453 -8.54 -2.39 -38.59
C LYS A 453 -8.98 -2.89 -37.20
N GLY A 454 -10.07 -3.63 -37.11
CA GLY A 454 -10.68 -4.10 -35.87
C GLY A 454 -10.59 -5.60 -35.69
N THR A 455 -10.31 -6.05 -34.47
CA THR A 455 -10.43 -7.46 -34.07
C THR A 455 -11.32 -7.54 -32.82
N LEU A 456 -12.36 -8.38 -32.90
CA LEU A 456 -13.32 -8.60 -31.81
C LEU A 456 -13.13 -9.99 -31.21
N HIS A 457 -13.34 -10.14 -29.90
CA HIS A 457 -13.57 -11.43 -29.26
C HIS A 457 -15.05 -11.79 -29.38
N TRP A 458 -15.33 -13.06 -29.27
CA TRP A 458 -16.67 -13.62 -29.53
C TRP A 458 -16.81 -14.97 -28.84
N VAL A 459 -18.03 -15.45 -28.67
CA VAL A 459 -18.32 -16.83 -28.22
C VAL A 459 -19.48 -17.41 -29.06
N SER A 460 -19.44 -18.71 -29.33
CA SER A 460 -20.53 -19.41 -30.02
C SER A 460 -21.78 -19.45 -29.13
N VAL A 461 -22.95 -19.04 -29.66
CA VAL A 461 -24.21 -19.09 -28.89
C VAL A 461 -24.53 -20.51 -28.44
N LYS A 462 -24.33 -21.49 -29.33
CA LYS A 462 -24.64 -22.90 -29.05
C LYS A 462 -23.76 -23.53 -27.97
N HIS A 463 -22.50 -23.13 -27.89
CA HIS A 463 -21.50 -23.79 -27.04
C HIS A 463 -21.08 -22.95 -25.82
N ALA A 464 -21.51 -21.70 -25.74
CA ALA A 464 -21.15 -20.85 -24.63
C ALA A 464 -21.67 -21.43 -23.30
N ILE A 465 -20.82 -21.42 -22.31
CA ILE A 465 -21.22 -21.64 -20.92
C ILE A 465 -21.51 -20.31 -20.24
N THR A 466 -22.35 -20.32 -19.21
CA THR A 466 -22.65 -19.12 -18.42
C THR A 466 -21.92 -19.15 -17.10
N ALA A 467 -21.49 -17.99 -16.63
CA ALA A 467 -20.89 -17.82 -15.31
C ALA A 467 -21.26 -16.46 -14.69
N GLU A 468 -21.26 -16.41 -13.36
CA GLU A 468 -21.37 -15.17 -12.64
C GLU A 468 -20.03 -14.40 -12.72
N ILE A 469 -20.09 -13.13 -13.08
CA ILE A 469 -18.93 -12.25 -13.20
C ILE A 469 -19.06 -11.13 -12.18
N ARG A 470 -18.10 -11.05 -11.26
CA ARG A 470 -17.98 -10.02 -10.24
C ARG A 470 -16.90 -9.02 -10.64
N GLU A 471 -17.31 -7.82 -11.00
CA GLU A 471 -16.40 -6.73 -11.35
C GLU A 471 -16.19 -5.85 -10.13
N TYR A 472 -14.99 -5.94 -9.54
CA TYR A 472 -14.60 -5.13 -8.39
C TYR A 472 -13.93 -3.84 -8.82
N ASN A 473 -14.32 -2.75 -8.16
CA ASN A 473 -13.69 -1.45 -8.24
C ASN A 473 -13.05 -1.08 -6.89
N ARG A 474 -12.45 0.10 -6.77
CA ARG A 474 -11.93 0.59 -5.49
C ARG A 474 -13.06 0.75 -4.48
N LEU A 475 -12.82 0.33 -3.23
CA LEU A 475 -13.82 0.42 -2.17
C LEU A 475 -14.06 1.87 -1.75
N PHE A 476 -13.05 2.74 -1.87
CA PHE A 476 -13.15 4.16 -1.51
C PHE A 476 -13.02 5.06 -2.74
N ILE A 477 -13.82 6.14 -2.75
CA ILE A 477 -13.76 7.20 -3.77
C ILE A 477 -12.70 8.26 -3.45
N ASP A 478 -12.34 8.42 -2.18
CA ASP A 478 -11.34 9.37 -1.70
C ASP A 478 -9.93 8.79 -1.74
N GLU A 479 -8.94 9.62 -2.07
CA GLU A 479 -7.54 9.20 -2.18
C GLU A 479 -6.89 8.90 -0.82
N ALA A 480 -7.35 9.60 0.23
CA ALA A 480 -6.85 9.47 1.59
C ALA A 480 -8.01 9.38 2.61
N PRO A 481 -8.83 8.29 2.58
CA PRO A 481 -10.06 8.18 3.36
C PRO A 481 -9.83 8.26 4.88
N ASP A 482 -8.60 8.01 5.33
CA ASP A 482 -8.19 8.07 6.74
C ASP A 482 -7.77 9.46 7.22
N SER A 483 -7.60 10.45 6.32
CA SER A 483 -7.02 11.75 6.65
C SER A 483 -8.06 12.77 7.18
N HIS A 484 -9.33 12.49 7.02
CA HIS A 484 -10.42 13.41 7.37
C HIS A 484 -10.82 13.25 8.84
N LYS A 485 -10.56 14.29 9.66
CA LYS A 485 -10.87 14.26 11.11
C LYS A 485 -12.35 14.46 11.41
N ASP A 486 -13.05 15.21 10.55
CA ASP A 486 -14.41 15.68 10.77
C ASP A 486 -15.47 14.95 9.92
N LYS A 487 -15.07 13.86 9.23
CA LYS A 487 -15.97 13.08 8.38
C LYS A 487 -15.92 11.60 8.75
N ASP A 488 -17.08 10.96 8.63
CA ASP A 488 -17.16 9.53 8.79
C ASP A 488 -16.53 8.81 7.57
N LEU A 489 -15.80 7.75 7.84
CA LEU A 489 -15.23 6.87 6.83
C LEU A 489 -16.25 6.37 5.81
N MET A 490 -17.48 6.12 6.26
CA MET A 490 -18.57 5.58 5.44
C MET A 490 -19.02 6.53 4.34
N GLU A 491 -18.79 7.85 4.48
CA GLU A 491 -19.07 8.84 3.44
C GLU A 491 -18.19 8.65 2.18
N PHE A 492 -17.07 7.97 2.32
CA PHE A 492 -16.12 7.73 1.22
C PHE A 492 -16.27 6.37 0.55
N ILE A 493 -17.25 5.55 0.98
CA ILE A 493 -17.51 4.26 0.35
C ILE A 493 -17.99 4.46 -1.09
N ASN A 494 -17.42 3.69 -2.00
CA ASN A 494 -17.86 3.65 -3.40
C ASN A 494 -19.08 2.74 -3.55
N PRO A 495 -20.27 3.27 -3.82
CA PRO A 495 -21.47 2.45 -3.98
C PRO A 495 -21.39 1.51 -5.19
N ASN A 496 -20.52 1.81 -6.14
CA ASN A 496 -20.26 1.01 -7.35
C ASN A 496 -18.98 0.16 -7.22
N SER A 497 -18.59 -0.20 -5.99
CA SER A 497 -17.39 -1.00 -5.74
C SER A 497 -17.51 -2.46 -6.19
N LEU A 498 -18.73 -2.95 -6.38
CA LEU A 498 -19.05 -4.28 -6.90
C LEU A 498 -20.19 -4.19 -7.91
N LYS A 499 -19.99 -4.79 -9.09
CA LYS A 499 -21.04 -5.03 -10.10
C LYS A 499 -21.05 -6.51 -10.43
N THR A 500 -22.20 -7.15 -10.29
CA THR A 500 -22.39 -8.57 -10.64
C THR A 500 -23.24 -8.70 -11.89
N ARG A 501 -22.87 -9.60 -12.79
CA ARG A 501 -23.61 -9.91 -14.02
C ARG A 501 -23.38 -11.36 -14.45
N MET A 502 -24.20 -11.87 -15.35
CA MET A 502 -23.94 -13.12 -16.06
C MET A 502 -23.10 -12.83 -17.31
N GLY A 503 -22.10 -13.67 -17.53
CA GLY A 503 -21.25 -13.65 -18.73
C GLY A 503 -21.40 -14.93 -19.54
N TYR A 504 -21.12 -14.85 -20.84
CA TYR A 504 -21.05 -15.98 -21.78
C TYR A 504 -19.59 -16.25 -22.11
N LEU A 505 -19.15 -17.47 -21.83
CA LEU A 505 -17.73 -17.85 -21.88
C LEU A 505 -17.53 -18.97 -22.89
N GLU A 506 -16.35 -19.05 -23.48
CA GLU A 506 -15.98 -20.21 -24.30
C GLU A 506 -15.98 -21.49 -23.48
N PRO A 507 -16.34 -22.66 -24.07
CA PRO A 507 -16.56 -23.90 -23.34
C PRO A 507 -15.29 -24.49 -22.70
N SER A 508 -14.09 -24.08 -23.10
CA SER A 508 -12.83 -24.52 -22.46
C SER A 508 -12.76 -24.15 -20.98
N LEU A 509 -13.53 -23.16 -20.55
CA LEU A 509 -13.59 -22.75 -19.15
C LEU A 509 -14.47 -23.65 -18.27
N SER A 510 -15.18 -24.65 -18.84
CA SER A 510 -16.01 -25.56 -18.06
C SER A 510 -15.23 -26.41 -17.03
N SER A 511 -13.93 -26.61 -17.28
CA SER A 511 -13.00 -27.33 -16.39
C SER A 511 -12.15 -26.42 -15.50
N ALA A 512 -12.47 -25.13 -15.44
CA ALA A 512 -11.72 -24.19 -14.62
C ALA A 512 -11.92 -24.48 -13.11
N GLU A 513 -10.83 -24.45 -12.36
CA GLU A 513 -10.78 -24.73 -10.93
C GLU A 513 -10.66 -23.45 -10.11
N ILE A 514 -11.06 -23.52 -8.84
CA ILE A 514 -10.93 -22.41 -7.89
C ILE A 514 -9.47 -21.91 -7.85
N GLY A 515 -9.29 -20.62 -8.05
CA GLY A 515 -7.97 -19.98 -8.06
C GLY A 515 -7.29 -19.91 -9.44
N ASP A 516 -7.85 -20.54 -10.47
CA ASP A 516 -7.38 -20.38 -11.85
C ASP A 516 -7.55 -18.93 -12.32
N ARG A 517 -6.59 -18.46 -13.09
CA ARG A 517 -6.53 -17.08 -13.56
C ARG A 517 -6.49 -17.02 -15.07
N PHE A 518 -7.34 -16.15 -15.63
CA PHE A 518 -7.49 -16.00 -17.07
C PHE A 518 -7.47 -14.52 -17.47
N GLN A 519 -6.94 -14.24 -18.64
CA GLN A 519 -7.20 -12.98 -19.32
C GLN A 519 -8.47 -13.14 -20.19
N PHE A 520 -9.58 -12.53 -19.79
CA PHE A 520 -10.70 -12.34 -20.72
C PHE A 520 -10.30 -11.29 -21.73
N GLN A 521 -10.14 -11.72 -22.98
CA GLN A 521 -9.56 -10.91 -24.04
C GLN A 521 -10.27 -9.56 -24.15
N ARG A 522 -9.51 -8.47 -24.17
CA ARG A 522 -9.98 -7.08 -24.24
C ARG A 522 -10.74 -6.56 -23.00
N LEU A 523 -11.04 -7.40 -22.00
CA LEU A 523 -11.83 -7.06 -20.82
C LEU A 523 -10.99 -6.87 -19.54
N GLY A 524 -10.04 -7.78 -19.27
CA GLY A 524 -9.23 -7.76 -18.07
C GLY A 524 -8.76 -9.13 -17.64
N TYR A 525 -8.24 -9.21 -16.42
CA TYR A 525 -7.83 -10.45 -15.78
C TYR A 525 -8.86 -10.86 -14.74
N PHE A 526 -9.17 -12.14 -14.71
CA PHE A 526 -10.21 -12.73 -13.86
C PHE A 526 -9.69 -13.98 -13.16
N ASN A 527 -10.16 -14.20 -11.96
CA ASN A 527 -9.85 -15.33 -11.11
C ASN A 527 -11.13 -16.13 -10.78
N VAL A 528 -11.05 -17.44 -10.78
CA VAL A 528 -12.17 -18.30 -10.36
C VAL A 528 -12.33 -18.19 -8.85
N ASP A 529 -13.51 -17.73 -8.41
CA ASP A 529 -13.83 -17.48 -6.99
C ASP A 529 -14.09 -18.78 -6.22
N ASN A 530 -13.88 -18.74 -4.91
CA ASN A 530 -14.16 -19.83 -3.97
C ASN A 530 -15.65 -20.22 -3.92
N ASP A 531 -16.57 -19.34 -4.33
CA ASP A 531 -18.00 -19.61 -4.39
C ASP A 531 -18.39 -20.47 -5.61
N SER A 532 -17.45 -20.76 -6.53
CA SER A 532 -17.68 -21.60 -7.70
C SER A 532 -18.06 -23.02 -7.32
N LYS A 533 -19.00 -23.58 -8.08
CA LYS A 533 -19.44 -24.97 -7.98
C LYS A 533 -19.43 -25.60 -9.37
N PRO A 534 -19.38 -26.94 -9.48
CA PRO A 534 -19.51 -27.62 -10.76
C PRO A 534 -20.77 -27.13 -11.51
N GLY A 535 -20.59 -26.60 -12.71
CA GLY A 535 -21.67 -26.06 -13.55
C GLY A 535 -22.17 -24.65 -13.16
N ALA A 536 -21.62 -24.03 -12.10
CA ALA A 536 -21.96 -22.68 -11.64
C ALA A 536 -20.69 -21.93 -11.26
N LEU A 537 -19.90 -21.55 -12.27
CA LEU A 537 -18.65 -20.82 -12.08
C LEU A 537 -18.89 -19.37 -11.70
N VAL A 538 -18.02 -18.84 -10.85
CA VAL A 538 -17.97 -17.43 -10.45
C VAL A 538 -16.57 -16.89 -10.73
N PHE A 539 -16.49 -15.77 -11.43
CA PHE A 539 -15.22 -15.12 -11.75
C PHE A 539 -15.12 -13.75 -11.12
N ASN A 540 -14.05 -13.53 -10.40
CA ASN A 540 -13.67 -12.24 -9.83
C ASN A 540 -12.75 -11.47 -10.78
N LYS A 541 -13.11 -10.25 -11.15
CA LYS A 541 -12.21 -9.36 -11.88
C LYS A 541 -11.07 -8.91 -10.99
N THR A 542 -9.87 -9.37 -11.30
CA THR A 542 -8.64 -9.01 -10.58
C THR A 542 -8.24 -7.57 -10.91
N VAL A 543 -8.02 -7.27 -12.21
CA VAL A 543 -7.58 -5.96 -12.69
C VAL A 543 -7.94 -5.78 -14.18
N GLY A 544 -8.13 -4.54 -14.62
CA GLY A 544 -8.30 -4.21 -16.05
C GLY A 544 -6.97 -4.30 -16.83
N LEU A 545 -7.05 -4.38 -18.16
CA LEU A 545 -5.87 -4.41 -19.05
C LEU A 545 -5.05 -3.10 -19.00
N ARG A 546 -5.68 -2.00 -18.62
CA ARG A 546 -5.06 -0.67 -18.52
C ARG A 546 -5.56 0.01 -17.27
N ASP A 547 -4.78 0.94 -16.74
CA ASP A 547 -5.27 1.82 -15.69
C ASP A 547 -6.38 2.73 -16.25
N SER A 548 -7.63 2.43 -15.88
CA SER A 548 -8.81 3.20 -16.25
C SER A 548 -9.22 4.20 -15.17
N TRP A 549 -8.71 4.06 -13.94
CA TRP A 549 -9.12 4.87 -12.80
C TRP A 549 -8.72 6.34 -12.95
N ALA A 550 -7.54 6.60 -13.46
CA ALA A 550 -7.08 7.96 -13.73
C ALA A 550 -8.03 8.74 -14.66
N LYS A 551 -8.79 8.04 -15.52
CA LYS A 551 -9.81 8.62 -16.41
C LYS A 551 -11.17 8.77 -15.74
N GLN A 552 -11.43 8.04 -14.64
CA GLN A 552 -12.68 8.06 -13.88
C GLN A 552 -12.63 9.02 -12.69
N LYS A 553 -11.46 9.58 -12.35
CA LYS A 553 -11.39 10.66 -11.36
C LYS A 553 -12.44 11.70 -11.78
N PRO A 554 -13.42 12.03 -10.93
CA PRO A 554 -14.35 13.12 -11.22
C PRO A 554 -13.48 14.31 -11.57
N LYS A 555 -13.67 14.87 -12.77
CA LYS A 555 -13.11 16.21 -13.03
C LYS A 555 -13.63 17.07 -11.88
N PRO A 556 -12.76 17.74 -11.10
CA PRO A 556 -13.23 18.58 -10.01
C PRO A 556 -14.36 19.42 -10.57
N GLN A 557 -15.55 19.29 -9.99
CA GLN A 557 -16.66 20.19 -10.33
C GLN A 557 -16.09 21.59 -10.14
N GLN A 558 -16.10 22.35 -11.23
CA GLN A 558 -15.65 23.72 -11.23
C GLN A 558 -16.63 24.55 -10.37
N ASN A 559 -16.48 24.46 -9.05
CA ASN A 559 -16.93 25.50 -8.16
C ASN A 559 -16.03 26.71 -8.46
N GLN A 560 -16.62 27.73 -9.05
CA GLN A 560 -15.94 28.93 -9.55
C GLN A 560 -15.23 29.75 -8.47
N GLN A 561 -15.12 29.27 -7.23
CA GLN A 561 -14.50 29.98 -6.11
C GLN A 561 -13.19 29.38 -5.55
N GLN A 562 -12.65 28.26 -6.08
CA GLN A 562 -11.38 27.66 -5.59
C GLN A 562 -10.32 27.43 -6.67
N LYS A 563 -10.25 28.27 -7.69
CA LYS A 563 -9.19 28.17 -8.72
C LYS A 563 -7.82 28.73 -8.30
N GLN A 564 -7.64 29.19 -7.08
CA GLN A 564 -6.43 29.95 -6.74
C GLN A 564 -5.17 29.15 -6.33
N PRO A 565 -5.16 28.02 -5.58
CA PRO A 565 -3.88 27.44 -5.12
C PRO A 565 -3.10 26.72 -6.21
N HIS A 566 -3.74 26.07 -7.18
CA HIS A 566 -3.05 25.28 -8.21
C HIS A 566 -2.45 26.14 -9.34
N GLN A 567 -3.09 27.25 -9.70
CA GLN A 567 -2.56 28.22 -10.66
C GLN A 567 -1.37 28.99 -10.05
N LYS A 568 -1.42 29.34 -8.76
CA LYS A 568 -0.32 30.02 -8.05
C LYS A 568 0.96 29.17 -7.99
N ARG A 569 0.85 27.88 -7.60
CA ARG A 569 2.00 26.95 -7.63
C ARG A 569 2.56 26.74 -9.04
N LYS A 570 1.71 26.76 -10.05
CA LYS A 570 2.15 26.67 -11.45
C LYS A 570 2.90 27.94 -11.88
N ALA A 571 2.42 29.13 -11.52
CA ALA A 571 3.06 30.41 -11.85
C ALA A 571 4.46 30.51 -11.25
N ILE A 572 4.65 30.20 -9.96
CA ILE A 572 5.97 30.24 -9.31
C ILE A 572 6.95 29.23 -9.91
N SER A 573 6.47 28.04 -10.30
CA SER A 573 7.29 27.02 -10.98
C SER A 573 7.73 27.49 -12.39
N VAL A 574 6.85 28.19 -13.11
CA VAL A 574 7.15 28.75 -14.42
C VAL A 574 8.15 29.89 -14.31
N ILE A 575 7.99 30.79 -13.33
CA ILE A 575 8.97 31.86 -13.04
C ILE A 575 10.37 31.26 -12.81
N GLN A 576 10.49 30.21 -12.02
CA GLN A 576 11.76 29.50 -11.81
C GLN A 576 12.34 28.91 -13.10
N GLN A 577 11.49 28.33 -13.97
CA GLN A 577 11.95 27.75 -15.25
C GLN A 577 12.40 28.80 -16.25
N LEU A 578 11.67 29.91 -16.35
CA LEU A 578 12.03 31.03 -17.18
C LEU A 578 13.36 31.64 -16.74
N GLY A 579 13.57 31.76 -15.42
CA GLY A 579 14.81 32.27 -14.86
C GLY A 579 16.04 31.42 -15.19
N LYS A 580 15.89 30.08 -15.26
CA LYS A 580 17.05 29.18 -15.54
C LYS A 580 17.77 29.48 -16.87
N LYS A 581 17.08 30.03 -17.83
CA LYS A 581 17.63 30.32 -19.18
C LYS A 581 17.87 31.83 -19.44
N TYR A 582 17.34 32.70 -18.56
CA TYR A 582 17.26 34.13 -18.80
C TYR A 582 18.62 34.77 -19.12
N THR A 583 19.64 34.54 -18.28
CA THR A 583 20.97 35.12 -18.41
C THR A 583 21.73 34.73 -19.68
N ASN A 584 21.31 33.65 -20.36
CA ASN A 584 21.94 33.13 -21.57
C ASN A 584 21.14 33.44 -22.84
N LEU A 585 20.07 34.24 -22.75
CA LEU A 585 19.24 34.60 -23.90
C LEU A 585 19.75 35.91 -24.54
N PRO A 586 19.60 36.10 -25.87
CA PRO A 586 19.77 37.39 -26.52
C PRO A 586 18.81 38.43 -25.94
N GLU A 587 19.24 39.72 -25.92
CA GLU A 587 18.54 40.83 -25.27
C GLU A 587 17.05 40.94 -25.69
N GLU A 588 16.74 40.79 -26.97
CA GLU A 588 15.37 40.78 -27.49
C GLU A 588 14.49 39.68 -26.90
N LYS A 589 15.08 38.52 -26.64
CA LYS A 589 14.37 37.39 -25.99
C LYS A 589 14.28 37.57 -24.48
N GLN A 590 15.27 38.19 -23.84
CA GLN A 590 15.21 38.55 -22.42
C GLN A 590 14.03 39.47 -22.14
N GLN A 591 13.80 40.47 -22.98
CA GLN A 591 12.68 41.40 -22.83
C GLN A 591 11.30 40.68 -22.86
N LYS A 592 11.12 39.71 -23.76
CA LYS A 592 9.88 38.89 -23.82
C LYS A 592 9.68 38.08 -22.55
N VAL A 593 10.73 37.41 -22.06
CA VAL A 593 10.71 36.62 -20.83
C VAL A 593 10.49 37.50 -19.60
N LYS A 594 11.07 38.73 -19.57
CA LYS A 594 10.83 39.70 -18.49
C LYS A 594 9.33 40.05 -18.36
N ILE A 595 8.68 40.36 -19.48
CA ILE A 595 7.24 40.65 -19.51
C ILE A 595 6.42 39.47 -19.04
N GLU A 596 6.80 38.25 -19.42
CA GLU A 596 6.10 37.02 -19.00
C GLU A 596 6.25 36.80 -17.48
N ILE A 597 7.44 36.96 -16.93
CA ILE A 597 7.69 36.89 -15.47
C ILE A 597 6.87 37.93 -14.71
N GLN A 598 6.84 39.21 -15.20
CA GLN A 598 6.05 40.26 -14.58
C GLN A 598 4.54 39.95 -14.59
N SER A 599 4.06 39.38 -15.68
CA SER A 599 2.64 38.95 -15.76
C SER A 599 2.31 37.85 -14.75
N LEU A 600 3.19 36.86 -14.63
CA LEU A 600 3.00 35.73 -13.70
C LEU A 600 3.19 36.17 -12.23
N ALA A 601 4.00 37.15 -11.95
CA ALA A 601 4.24 37.67 -10.61
C ALA A 601 2.98 38.25 -9.95
N LYS A 602 2.03 38.75 -10.73
CA LYS A 602 0.74 39.26 -10.24
C LYS A 602 -0.12 38.19 -9.59
N ASP A 603 0.09 36.93 -9.99
CA ASP A 603 -0.67 35.77 -9.51
C ASP A 603 0.06 35.01 -8.36
N VAL A 604 1.25 35.47 -7.94
CA VAL A 604 2.07 34.84 -6.89
C VAL A 604 2.05 35.73 -5.64
N ALA A 605 1.81 35.14 -4.47
CA ALA A 605 1.90 35.90 -3.22
C ALA A 605 3.35 36.11 -2.80
N TYR A 606 3.64 37.23 -2.11
CA TYR A 606 5.01 37.58 -1.70
C TYR A 606 5.68 36.46 -0.86
N ASN A 607 5.00 35.86 0.08
CA ASN A 607 5.54 34.79 0.90
C ASN A 607 5.94 33.54 0.08
N GLU A 608 5.28 33.31 -1.04
CA GLU A 608 5.66 32.22 -1.97
C GLU A 608 6.90 32.59 -2.77
N LEU A 609 7.08 33.88 -3.11
CA LEU A 609 8.27 34.39 -3.77
C LEU A 609 9.47 34.42 -2.82
N GLU A 610 9.28 34.85 -1.57
CA GLU A 610 10.30 34.86 -0.52
C GLU A 610 10.83 33.44 -0.24
N ALA A 611 9.99 32.42 -0.26
CA ALA A 611 10.41 31.02 -0.11
C ALA A 611 11.41 30.55 -1.19
N LEU A 612 11.50 31.29 -2.32
CA LEU A 612 12.48 31.03 -3.37
C LEU A 612 13.85 31.66 -3.09
N PHE A 613 13.97 32.61 -2.18
CA PHE A 613 15.24 33.33 -1.96
C PHE A 613 16.41 32.36 -1.70
N GLY A 614 16.21 31.37 -0.81
CA GLY A 614 17.22 30.37 -0.50
C GLY A 614 17.65 29.49 -1.68
N THR A 615 16.72 29.15 -2.58
CA THR A 615 17.01 28.35 -3.78
C THR A 615 17.56 29.23 -4.92
N ALA A 616 17.11 30.45 -5.03
CA ALA A 616 17.57 31.43 -5.99
C ALA A 616 19.05 31.81 -5.77
N MET A 617 19.53 31.82 -4.52
CA MET A 617 20.93 32.10 -4.18
C MET A 617 21.96 31.21 -4.88
N LYS A 618 21.54 30.02 -5.33
CA LYS A 618 22.43 29.04 -5.98
C LYS A 618 22.56 29.19 -7.50
N LYS A 619 21.71 30.01 -8.15
CA LYS A 619 21.66 30.12 -9.63
C LYS A 619 21.31 31.55 -10.07
N ALA A 620 22.22 32.21 -10.81
CA ALA A 620 22.05 33.58 -11.27
C ALA A 620 20.73 33.83 -12.02
N GLY A 621 20.36 33.00 -12.99
CA GLY A 621 19.12 33.16 -13.75
C GLY A 621 17.85 33.06 -12.89
N THR A 622 17.84 32.23 -11.86
CA THR A 622 16.71 32.17 -10.91
C THR A 622 16.65 33.43 -10.05
N ARG A 623 17.79 33.99 -9.67
CA ARG A 623 17.84 35.28 -8.95
C ARG A 623 17.29 36.43 -9.79
N VAL A 624 17.67 36.51 -11.07
CA VAL A 624 17.10 37.49 -11.99
C VAL A 624 15.58 37.40 -12.06
N ALA A 625 15.03 36.22 -12.21
CA ALA A 625 13.58 36.06 -12.27
C ALA A 625 12.86 36.47 -10.98
N VAL A 626 13.47 36.21 -9.82
CA VAL A 626 12.95 36.65 -8.52
C VAL A 626 13.03 38.19 -8.41
N LEU A 627 14.11 38.86 -8.85
CA LEU A 627 14.21 40.32 -8.87
C LEU A 627 13.14 40.94 -9.77
N ILE A 628 12.93 40.40 -10.97
CA ILE A 628 11.89 40.88 -11.90
C ILE A 628 10.49 40.74 -11.26
N ALA A 629 10.24 39.64 -10.56
CA ALA A 629 8.98 39.45 -9.87
C ALA A 629 8.82 40.39 -8.66
N LEU A 630 9.87 40.63 -7.88
CA LEU A 630 9.88 41.62 -6.79
C LEU A 630 9.56 43.02 -7.26
N LYS A 631 10.11 43.47 -8.41
CA LYS A 631 9.77 44.76 -8.99
C LYS A 631 8.28 44.93 -9.22
N GLU A 632 7.60 43.89 -9.65
CA GLU A 632 6.14 43.91 -9.84
C GLU A 632 5.39 44.02 -8.52
N HIS A 633 5.87 43.32 -7.46
CA HIS A 633 5.31 43.45 -6.13
C HIS A 633 5.49 44.82 -5.51
N PHE A 634 6.68 45.48 -5.70
CA PHE A 634 6.90 46.87 -5.25
C PHE A 634 5.94 47.86 -5.92
N LYS A 635 5.65 47.72 -7.22
CA LYS A 635 4.64 48.52 -7.91
C LYS A 635 3.24 48.37 -7.30
N ASN A 636 2.98 47.25 -6.67
CA ASN A 636 1.70 46.91 -6.02
C ASN A 636 1.71 47.17 -4.50
N GLY A 637 2.69 47.92 -3.98
CA GLY A 637 2.71 48.36 -2.59
C GLY A 637 3.43 47.46 -1.60
N LEU A 638 4.25 46.50 -2.07
CA LEU A 638 5.14 45.73 -1.17
C LEU A 638 6.20 46.68 -0.56
N GLU A 639 6.30 46.68 0.77
CA GLU A 639 7.35 47.39 1.49
C GLU A 639 8.63 46.54 1.59
N ARG A 640 9.76 47.18 1.64
CA ARG A 640 11.08 46.51 1.81
C ARG A 640 11.23 46.01 3.24
N ASN A 641 11.89 44.86 3.40
CA ASN A 641 12.24 44.26 4.67
C ASN A 641 13.67 43.72 4.60
N GLU A 642 14.23 43.34 5.76
CA GLU A 642 15.62 42.88 5.88
C GLU A 642 15.95 41.70 4.94
N ASN A 643 15.00 40.77 4.71
CA ASN A 643 15.20 39.61 3.82
C ASN A 643 15.32 40.05 2.35
N ILE A 644 14.48 40.99 1.93
CA ILE A 644 14.51 41.58 0.58
C ILE A 644 15.82 42.31 0.38
N ASP A 645 16.22 43.17 1.33
CA ASP A 645 17.45 43.99 1.24
C ASP A 645 18.69 43.08 1.18
N ALA A 646 18.77 42.05 2.00
CA ALA A 646 19.83 41.05 1.95
C ALA A 646 19.90 40.31 0.61
N PHE A 647 18.72 39.98 0.03
CA PHE A 647 18.64 39.32 -1.28
C PHE A 647 19.11 40.22 -2.42
N ILE A 648 18.70 41.51 -2.43
CA ILE A 648 19.09 42.50 -3.43
C ILE A 648 20.60 42.83 -3.31
N LEU A 649 21.10 43.04 -2.10
CA LEU A 649 22.52 43.32 -1.85
C LEU A 649 23.41 42.21 -2.44
N LYS A 650 23.06 40.98 -2.17
CA LYS A 650 23.81 39.83 -2.67
C LYS A 650 23.69 39.63 -4.18
N ALA A 651 22.62 40.14 -4.82
CA ALA A 651 22.47 40.14 -6.26
C ALA A 651 23.36 41.23 -6.90
N LYS A 652 23.55 42.38 -6.25
CA LYS A 652 24.45 43.47 -6.69
C LYS A 652 25.93 43.08 -6.62
N GLU A 653 26.30 42.20 -5.71
CA GLU A 653 27.67 41.69 -5.54
C GLU A 653 28.00 40.50 -6.49
N ASP A 654 27.10 40.12 -7.37
CA ASP A 654 27.30 38.98 -8.27
C ASP A 654 28.21 39.35 -9.46
N LYS A 655 28.84 38.34 -10.05
CA LYS A 655 29.67 38.48 -11.25
C LYS A 655 28.89 38.51 -12.58
N ASN A 656 27.57 38.39 -12.51
CA ASN A 656 26.70 38.32 -13.68
C ASN A 656 26.10 39.72 -13.95
N ASP A 657 26.51 40.37 -15.04
CA ASP A 657 26.13 41.75 -15.39
C ASP A 657 24.60 41.91 -15.53
N VAL A 658 23.89 40.91 -16.07
CA VAL A 658 22.43 40.95 -16.21
C VAL A 658 21.75 40.94 -14.85
N LEU A 659 22.28 40.18 -13.90
CA LEU A 659 21.74 40.11 -12.53
C LEU A 659 22.00 41.43 -11.78
N VAL A 660 23.20 41.98 -11.91
CA VAL A 660 23.57 43.27 -11.30
C VAL A 660 22.72 44.41 -11.85
N ALA A 661 22.49 44.43 -13.17
CA ALA A 661 21.63 45.44 -13.81
C ALA A 661 20.20 45.37 -13.27
N GLU A 662 19.60 44.18 -13.20
CA GLU A 662 18.23 43.99 -12.65
C GLU A 662 18.15 44.35 -11.15
N ALA A 663 19.21 44.11 -10.37
CA ALA A 663 19.24 44.48 -8.96
C ALA A 663 19.35 46.00 -8.75
N ASN A 664 20.11 46.69 -9.60
CA ASN A 664 20.25 48.14 -9.56
C ASN A 664 18.98 48.90 -9.98
N GLU A 665 18.11 48.29 -10.77
CA GLU A 665 16.80 48.85 -11.14
C GLU A 665 15.75 48.80 -10.00
N ILE A 666 16.08 48.23 -8.85
CA ILE A 666 15.17 48.12 -7.70
C ILE A 666 15.35 49.25 -6.69
N ASP A 667 16.42 50.02 -6.76
CA ASP A 667 16.59 51.22 -5.93
C ASP A 667 15.63 52.30 -6.40
#